data_42b7b136414ff8ccfeccaf8cc0a80f35
#
_entry.id   42b7b136414ff8ccfeccaf8cc0a80f35
#
_cell.length_a   1.000
_cell.length_b   1.000
_cell.length_c   1.000
_cell.angle_alpha   90.00
_cell.angle_beta   90.00
_cell.angle_gamma   90.00
#
_symmetry.space_group_name_H-M   'P 1'
#
loop_
_entity.id
_entity.type
_entity.pdbx_description
1 polymer ?
#
loop_
_entity_poly.entity_id
_entity_poly.type
_entity_poly.pdbx_seq_one_letter_code
_entity_poly.pdbx_strand_id
1 'polypeptide(L)'
;MQLQFKQQQFQVNAVKAVVDCFLGQPKESAKFTLERSAELIRKAKLAAAGGGEQIEMEVAESIGYRNRPIHIVPDQILKNIQVVQQRNEILESEKIERPAKDKNGYHLTIEMETGTGKTYTYIRTMYELHKEYGWSKFIIIVPSIAIREGVFSSFDLTQNHFQEIYGHKISPFIYNSSRPQDIESFAADNRISVMIINTQAFNAKGKDARRIYMELDQFGTRRPIEIISQTNPILIIDEPQSVDGEKTLEGMQDFKPLFTIRYSATHKVEYNKVYRLDALDAYNKKLVKKIQVKGINLKGSTGTTGYLYLENIILSTAKPPLAIIEYEKRSGNGVKRTRERLAKGANLFDLSGGMPQYKNHTILEIDGYFNKISINGSEIFAGEAVGDLDEKAFRRIQIRETIISHLTKEKQLFEKGIKVLSLFFIDSVEKYKKYNEAGEEEPGEYAKIFEEEYNIIRNDFLDLFNQEYNDYLKDTSPNQVHKGYLPSNYQKYLERDNANDIHNGYFSIDKKNKMVDPETKRAKKGEEAESDDITAYDLIMKDKKRLLSFSEPTRFLFSHSALKEGWDNPNVFQICALKHSDATIRRRQEVGRGMRLCVNEHGIRLDYEAIGEAVHEVNKLTVIASESYESFAKGLQSEIASALKDRPQKVEVNFLLGKLIKDEKGNEFRIDEEQAKKLNKHLYKNDIIDDDDKITEIG
;
A
#
# COMPACT_ATOMS: atom_id res chain seq x y z
N MET A 1 -15.24 15.67 -1.16
CA MET A 1 -14.31 15.40 -0.04
C MET A 1 -12.91 15.85 -0.41
N GLN A 2 -12.21 16.61 0.45
CA GLN A 2 -10.82 17.02 0.24
C GLN A 2 -9.97 16.36 1.32
N LEU A 3 -8.94 15.60 0.92
CA LEU A 3 -8.01 14.99 1.87
C LEU A 3 -7.21 16.09 2.58
N GLN A 4 -7.15 16.03 3.91
CA GLN A 4 -6.37 16.95 4.71
C GLN A 4 -5.00 16.33 4.99
N PHE A 5 -3.95 17.06 4.60
CA PHE A 5 -2.57 16.67 4.85
C PHE A 5 -2.03 17.37 6.09
N LYS A 6 -1.35 16.63 6.94
CA LYS A 6 -0.63 17.14 8.10
C LYS A 6 0.86 16.86 7.97
N GLN A 7 1.68 17.72 8.53
CA GLN A 7 3.11 17.45 8.64
C GLN A 7 3.34 16.41 9.75
N GLN A 8 3.87 15.25 9.37
CA GLN A 8 4.19 14.17 10.31
C GLN A 8 5.68 14.22 10.64
N GLN A 9 6.03 14.17 11.92
CA GLN A 9 7.43 14.32 12.38
C GLN A 9 8.37 13.28 11.78
N PHE A 10 7.93 12.02 11.62
CA PHE A 10 8.74 10.97 11.03
C PHE A 10 9.05 11.24 9.53
N GLN A 11 8.12 11.88 8.79
CA GLN A 11 8.36 12.29 7.41
C GLN A 11 9.33 13.48 7.35
N VAL A 12 9.20 14.44 8.28
CA VAL A 12 10.16 15.54 8.42
C VAL A 12 11.56 15.01 8.69
N ASN A 13 11.68 14.02 9.60
CA ASN A 13 12.96 13.39 9.93
C ASN A 13 13.57 12.66 8.73
N ALA A 14 12.76 11.95 7.93
CA ALA A 14 13.23 11.29 6.70
C ALA A 14 13.74 12.28 5.66
N VAL A 15 13.03 13.39 5.46
CA VAL A 15 13.46 14.49 4.57
C VAL A 15 14.76 15.09 5.07
N LYS A 16 14.84 15.42 6.36
CA LYS A 16 16.04 15.99 6.97
C LYS A 16 17.23 15.05 6.89
N ALA A 17 17.03 13.73 6.97
CA ALA A 17 18.09 12.75 6.82
C ALA A 17 18.78 12.84 5.45
N VAL A 18 18.02 13.09 4.37
CA VAL A 18 18.58 13.31 3.03
C VAL A 18 19.29 14.64 2.92
N VAL A 19 18.64 15.71 3.37
CA VAL A 19 19.18 17.09 3.27
C VAL A 19 20.50 17.21 4.03
N ASP A 20 20.56 16.71 5.26
CA ASP A 20 21.74 16.85 6.13
C ASP A 20 22.97 16.08 5.61
N CYS A 21 22.83 15.11 4.69
CA CYS A 21 23.97 14.46 4.02
C CYS A 21 24.82 15.45 3.22
N PHE A 22 24.23 16.56 2.81
CA PHE A 22 24.90 17.57 1.99
C PHE A 22 25.17 18.88 2.75
N LEU A 23 25.24 18.84 4.08
CA LEU A 23 25.60 20.01 4.90
C LEU A 23 26.96 20.56 4.47
N GLY A 24 27.01 21.88 4.22
CA GLY A 24 28.18 22.56 3.67
C GLY A 24 28.09 22.83 2.16
N GLN A 25 27.09 22.28 1.46
CA GLN A 25 26.84 22.60 0.05
C GLN A 25 26.29 24.03 -0.06
N PRO A 26 26.90 24.91 -0.89
CA PRO A 26 26.38 26.27 -1.07
C PRO A 26 25.07 26.24 -1.87
N LYS A 27 24.17 27.17 -1.54
CA LYS A 27 22.91 27.38 -2.25
C LYS A 27 23.16 28.20 -3.50
N GLU A 28 23.13 27.56 -4.63
CA GLU A 28 23.34 28.22 -5.92
C GLU A 28 22.62 27.51 -7.06
N SER A 29 22.21 28.28 -8.07
CA SER A 29 21.72 27.76 -9.36
C SER A 29 22.82 27.80 -10.41
N ALA A 30 22.83 26.85 -11.32
CA ALA A 30 23.76 26.84 -12.45
C ALA A 30 22.98 26.94 -13.77
N LYS A 31 23.57 27.65 -14.72
CA LYS A 31 23.02 27.85 -16.07
C LYS A 31 23.88 27.13 -17.10
N PHE A 32 23.32 26.82 -18.24
CA PHE A 32 24.04 26.36 -19.43
C PHE A 32 23.34 26.84 -20.68
N THR A 33 24.04 26.86 -21.80
CA THR A 33 23.46 27.22 -23.09
C THR A 33 22.65 26.05 -23.63
N LEU A 34 21.34 26.28 -23.84
CA LEU A 34 20.41 25.33 -24.41
C LEU A 34 20.11 25.77 -25.86
N GLU A 35 20.57 25.01 -26.84
CA GLU A 35 20.19 25.21 -28.25
C GLU A 35 18.74 24.74 -28.44
N ARG A 36 17.86 25.59 -28.96
CA ARG A 36 16.45 25.25 -29.22
C ARG A 36 16.29 24.50 -30.55
N SER A 37 15.20 23.74 -30.65
CA SER A 37 14.83 23.08 -31.91
C SER A 37 14.47 24.07 -33.00
N ALA A 38 14.75 23.72 -34.25
CA ALA A 38 14.39 24.51 -35.43
C ALA A 38 12.88 24.82 -35.49
N GLU A 39 12.03 23.96 -34.97
CA GLU A 39 10.56 24.16 -34.93
C GLU A 39 10.13 25.24 -33.92
N LEU A 40 10.76 25.28 -32.74
CA LEU A 40 10.51 26.34 -31.75
C LEU A 40 11.03 27.69 -32.23
N ILE A 41 12.20 27.70 -32.88
CA ILE A 41 12.74 28.90 -33.54
C ILE A 41 11.79 29.38 -34.62
N ARG A 42 11.24 28.49 -35.44
CA ARG A 42 10.28 28.81 -36.49
C ARG A 42 8.94 29.33 -35.94
N LYS A 43 8.41 28.72 -34.88
CA LYS A 43 7.19 29.17 -34.19
C LYS A 43 7.40 30.56 -33.57
N ALA A 44 8.55 30.77 -32.91
CA ALA A 44 8.89 32.08 -32.34
C ALA A 44 9.09 33.13 -33.43
N LYS A 45 9.71 32.81 -34.58
CA LYS A 45 9.82 33.72 -35.77
C LYS A 45 8.45 34.06 -36.36
N LEU A 46 7.54 33.08 -36.46
CA LEU A 46 6.17 33.30 -36.92
C LEU A 46 5.34 34.19 -35.96
N ALA A 47 5.54 34.03 -34.66
CA ALA A 47 4.91 34.88 -33.64
C ALA A 47 5.51 36.30 -33.58
N ALA A 48 6.79 36.44 -33.91
CA ALA A 48 7.52 37.70 -33.91
C ALA A 48 7.44 38.47 -35.27
N ALA A 49 6.82 37.91 -36.31
CA ALA A 49 6.70 38.51 -37.64
C ALA A 49 5.94 39.87 -37.66
N GLY A 50 5.69 40.47 -36.49
CA GLY A 50 5.16 41.84 -36.27
C GLY A 50 6.17 42.84 -35.74
N GLY A 51 7.45 42.61 -35.57
CA GLY A 51 8.41 43.62 -35.10
C GLY A 51 9.81 43.13 -34.69
N GLY A 52 10.80 43.40 -35.49
CA GLY A 52 12.17 43.73 -35.09
C GLY A 52 13.25 42.64 -35.20
N GLU A 53 14.31 42.94 -35.95
CA GLU A 53 15.51 42.09 -36.20
C GLU A 53 16.32 41.70 -34.96
N GLN A 54 16.16 42.36 -33.82
CA GLN A 54 16.91 42.09 -32.59
C GLN A 54 16.46 40.80 -31.84
N ILE A 55 15.31 40.25 -32.18
CA ILE A 55 14.74 39.03 -31.58
C ILE A 55 15.34 37.75 -32.19
N GLU A 56 15.96 37.84 -33.37
CA GLU A 56 16.47 36.64 -34.08
C GLU A 56 17.67 35.98 -33.40
N MET A 57 18.58 36.71 -32.77
CA MET A 57 19.76 36.11 -32.06
C MET A 57 19.39 35.59 -30.67
N GLU A 58 18.46 36.23 -29.95
CA GLU A 58 18.00 35.74 -28.62
C GLU A 58 17.13 34.50 -28.69
N VAL A 59 16.49 34.22 -29.82
CA VAL A 59 15.62 33.04 -30.01
C VAL A 59 16.40 31.77 -30.34
N ALA A 60 17.59 31.88 -30.90
CA ALA A 60 18.42 30.73 -31.28
C ALA A 60 19.12 30.08 -30.08
N GLU A 61 19.49 30.88 -29.08
CA GLU A 61 20.11 30.43 -27.83
C GLU A 61 19.19 30.71 -26.65
N SER A 62 18.82 29.71 -25.88
CA SER A 62 18.11 29.88 -24.64
C SER A 62 18.96 29.42 -23.45
N ILE A 63 18.68 30.03 -22.30
CA ILE A 63 19.33 29.65 -21.06
C ILE A 63 18.66 28.37 -20.58
N GLY A 64 19.45 27.31 -20.41
CA GLY A 64 19.08 26.11 -19.65
C GLY A 64 19.48 26.26 -18.18
N TYR A 65 18.76 25.56 -17.30
CA TYR A 65 19.05 25.50 -15.87
C TYR A 65 19.40 24.07 -15.48
N ARG A 66 20.42 23.92 -14.65
CA ARG A 66 20.90 22.65 -14.14
C ARG A 66 21.15 22.70 -12.65
N ASN A 67 21.15 21.53 -12.02
CA ASN A 67 21.61 21.43 -10.65
C ASN A 67 23.12 21.71 -10.60
N ARG A 68 23.54 22.51 -9.62
CA ARG A 68 24.96 22.74 -9.40
C ARG A 68 25.62 21.48 -8.92
N PRO A 69 26.85 21.15 -9.37
CA PRO A 69 27.62 20.02 -8.87
C PRO A 69 27.83 20.11 -7.35
N ILE A 70 28.03 18.96 -6.74
CA ILE A 70 28.38 18.86 -5.32
C ILE A 70 29.80 19.41 -5.15
N HIS A 71 29.96 20.42 -4.30
CA HIS A 71 31.23 21.06 -3.99
C HIS A 71 31.88 20.54 -2.71
N ILE A 72 31.13 19.80 -1.88
CA ILE A 72 31.66 19.18 -0.68
C ILE A 72 32.57 18.01 -1.05
N VAL A 73 33.68 17.89 -0.38
CA VAL A 73 34.61 16.76 -0.60
C VAL A 73 34.00 15.44 -0.12
N PRO A 74 34.33 14.29 -0.75
CA PRO A 74 33.73 13.01 -0.39
C PRO A 74 33.83 12.62 1.07
N ASP A 75 34.96 12.93 1.72
CA ASP A 75 35.16 12.65 3.15
C ASP A 75 34.19 13.42 4.06
N GLN A 76 33.84 14.66 3.67
CA GLN A 76 32.86 15.43 4.42
C GLN A 76 31.45 14.87 4.19
N ILE A 77 31.13 14.40 2.99
CA ILE A 77 29.85 13.73 2.71
C ILE A 77 29.73 12.46 3.55
N LEU A 78 30.80 11.64 3.61
CA LEU A 78 30.82 10.45 4.46
C LEU A 78 30.56 10.80 5.93
N LYS A 79 31.24 11.82 6.46
CA LYS A 79 31.03 12.29 7.84
C LYS A 79 29.61 12.77 8.06
N ASN A 80 29.02 13.50 7.12
CA ASN A 80 27.62 13.94 7.22
C ASN A 80 26.68 12.73 7.24
N ILE A 81 26.91 11.72 6.38
CA ILE A 81 26.14 10.47 6.35
C ILE A 81 26.24 9.76 7.69
N GLN A 82 27.45 9.60 8.26
CA GLN A 82 27.66 8.96 9.56
C GLN A 82 26.91 9.68 10.69
N VAL A 83 26.97 11.02 10.74
CA VAL A 83 26.21 11.81 11.72
C VAL A 83 24.69 11.59 11.58
N VAL A 84 24.19 11.49 10.33
CA VAL A 84 22.78 11.21 10.08
C VAL A 84 22.42 9.78 10.49
N GLN A 85 23.28 8.80 10.19
CA GLN A 85 23.11 7.40 10.57
C GLN A 85 23.08 7.24 12.09
N GLN A 86 24.04 7.85 12.80
CA GLN A 86 24.08 7.85 14.26
C GLN A 86 22.77 8.42 14.86
N ARG A 87 22.30 9.57 14.37
CA ARG A 87 21.04 10.18 14.81
C ARG A 87 19.82 9.28 14.59
N ASN A 88 19.81 8.48 13.52
CA ASN A 88 18.71 7.60 13.14
C ASN A 88 18.91 6.15 13.59
N GLU A 89 19.88 5.88 14.47
CA GLU A 89 20.17 4.55 15.03
C GLU A 89 20.46 3.49 13.94
N ILE A 90 21.20 3.89 12.92
CA ILE A 90 21.65 3.05 11.80
C ILE A 90 23.16 2.85 11.95
N LEU A 91 23.63 1.64 11.62
CA LEU A 91 25.06 1.36 11.60
C LEU A 91 25.79 2.32 10.65
N GLU A 92 26.89 2.89 11.12
CA GLU A 92 27.66 3.85 10.36
C GLU A 92 28.34 3.17 9.17
N SER A 93 28.27 3.82 8.00
CA SER A 93 28.96 3.39 6.80
C SER A 93 30.47 3.65 6.94
N GLU A 94 31.31 2.66 6.75
CA GLU A 94 32.79 2.82 6.78
C GLU A 94 33.30 3.61 5.57
N LYS A 95 32.58 3.52 4.46
CA LYS A 95 32.89 4.18 3.18
C LYS A 95 31.60 4.50 2.44
N ILE A 96 31.68 5.38 1.43
CA ILE A 96 30.55 5.65 0.55
C ILE A 96 30.32 4.42 -0.34
N GLU A 97 29.16 3.78 -0.14
CA GLU A 97 28.75 2.61 -0.89
C GLU A 97 27.98 3.02 -2.15
N ARG A 98 28.16 2.25 -3.22
CA ARG A 98 27.54 2.50 -4.52
C ARG A 98 27.45 1.24 -5.37
N PRO A 99 26.56 1.20 -6.40
CA PRO A 99 26.55 0.11 -7.36
C PRO A 99 27.90 -0.06 -8.04
N ALA A 100 28.32 -1.30 -8.32
CA ALA A 100 29.65 -1.61 -8.85
C ALA A 100 30.00 -0.88 -10.18
N LYS A 101 28.96 -0.56 -10.99
CA LYS A 101 29.12 0.14 -12.27
C LYS A 101 29.02 1.66 -12.13
N ASP A 102 28.57 2.19 -11.00
CA ASP A 102 28.54 3.63 -10.72
C ASP A 102 29.78 4.06 -9.94
N LYS A 103 30.81 4.53 -10.67
CA LYS A 103 32.09 4.87 -10.06
C LYS A 103 32.07 6.17 -9.24
N ASN A 104 31.17 7.08 -9.53
CA ASN A 104 31.19 8.45 -8.99
C ASN A 104 29.88 8.89 -8.31
N GLY A 105 28.80 8.10 -8.43
CA GLY A 105 27.49 8.45 -7.89
C GLY A 105 27.40 8.30 -6.37
N TYR A 106 26.60 9.14 -5.76
CA TYR A 106 26.17 8.98 -4.37
C TYR A 106 24.78 8.36 -4.34
N HIS A 107 24.61 7.29 -3.59
CA HIS A 107 23.32 6.63 -3.41
C HIS A 107 22.93 6.69 -1.95
N LEU A 108 21.71 7.20 -1.66
CA LEU A 108 21.15 7.26 -0.32
C LEU A 108 19.93 6.35 -0.25
N THR A 109 19.85 5.51 0.77
CA THR A 109 18.73 4.60 1.01
C THR A 109 17.86 5.12 2.13
N ILE A 110 16.57 5.24 1.86
CA ILE A 110 15.52 5.60 2.79
C ILE A 110 14.53 4.44 2.88
N GLU A 111 14.50 3.78 4.02
CA GLU A 111 13.56 2.72 4.32
C GLU A 111 12.32 3.32 5.02
N MET A 112 11.17 3.15 4.39
CA MET A 112 9.89 3.57 4.96
C MET A 112 8.82 2.52 4.67
N GLU A 113 8.12 2.07 5.70
CA GLU A 113 7.07 1.06 5.58
C GLU A 113 5.95 1.51 4.63
N THR A 114 5.31 0.53 3.97
CA THR A 114 4.19 0.76 3.07
C THR A 114 3.04 1.45 3.82
N GLY A 115 2.44 2.46 3.20
CA GLY A 115 1.35 3.22 3.81
C GLY A 115 1.78 4.40 4.68
N THR A 116 3.09 4.59 4.96
CA THR A 116 3.60 5.72 5.76
C THR A 116 3.81 7.01 4.96
N GLY A 117 3.60 6.99 3.64
CA GLY A 117 3.64 8.18 2.80
C GLY A 117 4.99 8.45 2.13
N LYS A 118 5.67 7.43 1.61
CA LYS A 118 6.92 7.55 0.82
C LYS A 118 6.83 8.67 -0.23
N THR A 119 5.78 8.65 -1.06
CA THR A 119 5.56 9.64 -2.13
C THR A 119 5.50 11.08 -1.60
N TYR A 120 4.75 11.31 -0.53
CA TYR A 120 4.72 12.61 0.13
C TYR A 120 6.11 13.04 0.63
N THR A 121 6.86 12.09 1.20
CA THR A 121 8.20 12.34 1.75
C THR A 121 9.18 12.76 0.66
N TYR A 122 9.24 12.05 -0.47
CA TYR A 122 10.18 12.44 -1.51
C TYR A 122 9.75 13.72 -2.29
N ILE A 123 8.45 13.99 -2.42
CA ILE A 123 7.99 15.29 -2.93
C ILE A 123 8.48 16.42 -2.01
N ARG A 124 8.32 16.27 -0.70
CA ARG A 124 8.82 17.24 0.28
C ARG A 124 10.35 17.35 0.23
N THR A 125 11.07 16.24 0.04
CA THR A 125 12.54 16.25 -0.11
C THR A 125 12.98 17.15 -1.27
N MET A 126 12.26 17.15 -2.39
CA MET A 126 12.57 18.04 -3.51
C MET A 126 12.45 19.52 -3.12
N TYR A 127 11.41 19.88 -2.37
CA TYR A 127 11.25 21.25 -1.88
C TYR A 127 12.36 21.67 -0.92
N GLU A 128 12.72 20.81 0.03
CA GLU A 128 13.78 21.14 1.00
C GLU A 128 15.16 21.18 0.34
N LEU A 129 15.50 20.27 -0.59
CA LEU A 129 16.73 20.32 -1.37
C LEU A 129 16.83 21.59 -2.22
N HIS A 130 15.72 22.03 -2.79
CA HIS A 130 15.68 23.30 -3.51
C HIS A 130 15.85 24.49 -2.58
N LYS A 131 15.18 24.48 -1.45
CA LYS A 131 15.24 25.55 -0.44
C LYS A 131 16.65 25.70 0.12
N GLU A 132 17.31 24.60 0.46
CA GLU A 132 18.64 24.64 1.10
C GLU A 132 19.77 24.80 0.09
N TYR A 133 19.73 24.12 -1.08
CA TYR A 133 20.86 24.03 -2.02
C TYR A 133 20.59 24.61 -3.41
N GLY A 134 19.33 25.01 -3.69
CA GLY A 134 18.93 25.55 -5.00
C GLY A 134 18.76 24.48 -6.09
N TRP A 135 18.83 23.19 -5.75
CA TRP A 135 18.63 22.12 -6.72
C TRP A 135 17.17 22.04 -7.17
N SER A 136 16.96 22.02 -8.49
CA SER A 136 15.61 22.16 -9.08
C SER A 136 15.25 21.10 -10.12
N LYS A 137 16.17 20.22 -10.51
CA LYS A 137 15.98 19.20 -11.55
C LYS A 137 15.91 17.82 -10.94
N PHE A 138 14.76 17.18 -11.03
CA PHE A 138 14.51 15.87 -10.45
C PHE A 138 13.91 14.90 -11.48
N ILE A 139 14.29 13.63 -11.39
CA ILE A 139 13.70 12.56 -12.18
C ILE A 139 13.24 11.47 -11.25
N ILE A 140 11.97 11.09 -11.32
CA ILE A 140 11.42 9.96 -10.57
C ILE A 140 11.38 8.75 -11.51
N ILE A 141 12.11 7.70 -11.13
CA ILE A 141 12.12 6.43 -11.84
C ILE A 141 11.20 5.45 -11.12
N VAL A 142 10.26 4.89 -11.85
CA VAL A 142 9.27 3.95 -11.36
C VAL A 142 9.28 2.66 -12.17
N PRO A 143 8.94 1.49 -11.56
CA PRO A 143 8.98 0.21 -12.27
C PRO A 143 7.82 0.01 -13.24
N SER A 144 6.69 0.67 -13.04
CA SER A 144 5.48 0.43 -13.85
C SER A 144 4.71 1.70 -14.20
N ILE A 145 3.87 1.60 -15.23
CA ILE A 145 2.95 2.68 -15.66
C ILE A 145 2.00 3.02 -14.51
N ALA A 146 1.55 2.03 -13.77
CA ALA A 146 0.60 2.19 -12.68
C ALA A 146 1.18 3.04 -11.53
N ILE A 147 2.42 2.79 -11.12
CA ILE A 147 3.12 3.62 -10.12
C ILE A 147 3.32 5.03 -10.68
N ARG A 148 3.67 5.15 -11.95
CA ARG A 148 3.88 6.44 -12.63
C ARG A 148 2.66 7.37 -12.50
N GLU A 149 1.48 6.86 -12.85
CA GLU A 149 0.22 7.61 -12.73
C GLU A 149 -0.13 7.91 -11.26
N GLY A 150 0.15 6.97 -10.35
CA GLY A 150 -0.03 7.16 -8.91
C GLY A 150 0.84 8.25 -8.33
N VAL A 151 2.10 8.31 -8.76
CA VAL A 151 3.04 9.37 -8.40
C VAL A 151 2.56 10.71 -8.96
N PHE A 152 2.19 10.76 -10.23
CA PHE A 152 1.67 11.98 -10.86
C PHE A 152 0.43 12.52 -10.13
N SER A 153 -0.55 11.66 -9.85
CA SER A 153 -1.75 12.03 -9.07
C SER A 153 -1.41 12.52 -7.65
N SER A 154 -0.32 12.03 -7.06
CA SER A 154 0.10 12.47 -5.72
C SER A 154 0.59 13.92 -5.71
N PHE A 155 1.21 14.39 -6.79
CA PHE A 155 1.54 15.82 -6.94
C PHE A 155 0.29 16.68 -6.95
N ASP A 156 -0.74 16.32 -7.72
CA ASP A 156 -2.00 17.05 -7.77
C ASP A 156 -2.70 17.08 -6.41
N LEU A 157 -2.71 15.94 -5.71
CA LEU A 157 -3.35 15.83 -4.40
C LEU A 157 -2.67 16.70 -3.34
N THR A 158 -1.33 16.84 -3.41
CA THR A 158 -0.53 17.52 -2.38
C THR A 158 -0.14 18.94 -2.74
N GLN A 159 -0.41 19.40 -3.97
CA GLN A 159 0.10 20.68 -4.47
C GLN A 159 -0.32 21.90 -3.63
N ASN A 160 -1.57 21.96 -3.18
CA ASN A 160 -2.05 23.08 -2.36
C ASN A 160 -1.41 23.08 -0.98
N HIS A 161 -1.28 21.90 -0.37
CA HIS A 161 -0.60 21.73 0.92
C HIS A 161 0.87 22.19 0.86
N PHE A 162 1.61 21.81 -0.16
CA PHE A 162 3.01 22.24 -0.32
C PHE A 162 3.12 23.72 -0.74
N GLN A 163 2.14 24.24 -1.50
CA GLN A 163 2.11 25.66 -1.80
C GLN A 163 1.94 26.52 -0.54
N GLU A 164 1.14 26.08 0.42
CA GLU A 164 0.99 26.75 1.73
C GLU A 164 2.30 26.75 2.52
N ILE A 165 3.08 25.67 2.44
CA ILE A 165 4.35 25.54 3.20
C ILE A 165 5.51 26.27 2.52
N TYR A 166 5.62 26.19 1.18
CA TYR A 166 6.82 26.62 0.44
C TYR A 166 6.57 27.83 -0.49
N GLY A 167 5.33 28.30 -0.63
CA GLY A 167 4.97 29.46 -1.44
C GLY A 167 4.88 29.20 -2.94
N HIS A 168 5.22 28.00 -3.43
CA HIS A 168 5.20 27.68 -4.87
C HIS A 168 4.80 26.22 -5.12
N LYS A 169 4.39 25.93 -6.35
CA LYS A 169 4.00 24.59 -6.80
C LYS A 169 5.09 23.96 -7.65
N ILE A 170 5.20 22.63 -7.56
CA ILE A 170 5.96 21.83 -8.51
C ILE A 170 5.06 21.47 -9.69
N SER A 171 5.59 21.57 -10.91
CA SER A 171 4.92 21.15 -12.14
C SER A 171 5.58 19.85 -12.64
N PRO A 172 5.06 18.66 -12.29
CA PRO A 172 5.57 17.40 -12.81
C PRO A 172 5.05 17.14 -14.22
N PHE A 173 5.80 16.40 -15.01
CA PHE A 173 5.32 15.83 -16.26
C PHE A 173 5.74 14.36 -16.39
N ILE A 174 4.94 13.60 -17.13
CA ILE A 174 5.25 12.22 -17.48
C ILE A 174 6.03 12.22 -18.78
N TYR A 175 7.20 11.56 -18.77
CA TYR A 175 7.98 11.39 -19.99
C TYR A 175 7.13 10.71 -21.08
N ASN A 176 7.04 11.38 -22.22
CA ASN A 176 6.35 10.90 -23.42
C ASN A 176 7.23 11.17 -24.63
N SER A 177 7.65 10.08 -25.31
CA SER A 177 8.48 10.17 -26.51
C SER A 177 7.83 10.94 -27.69
N SER A 178 6.51 11.10 -27.66
CA SER A 178 5.75 11.89 -28.65
C SER A 178 5.67 13.38 -28.33
N ARG A 179 6.17 13.81 -27.16
CA ARG A 179 6.15 15.21 -26.70
C ARG A 179 7.55 15.70 -26.30
N PRO A 180 8.47 15.79 -27.24
CA PRO A 180 9.86 16.18 -26.95
C PRO A 180 9.97 17.61 -26.37
N GLN A 181 9.02 18.51 -26.66
CA GLN A 181 8.97 19.86 -26.10
C GLN A 181 8.91 19.88 -24.57
N ASP A 182 8.38 18.84 -23.92
CA ASP A 182 8.33 18.76 -22.46
C ASP A 182 9.75 18.67 -21.86
N ILE A 183 10.68 18.03 -22.58
CA ILE A 183 12.10 17.93 -22.18
C ILE A 183 12.83 19.28 -22.31
N GLU A 184 12.54 20.02 -23.36
CA GLU A 184 13.10 21.38 -23.50
C GLU A 184 12.57 22.30 -22.42
N SER A 185 11.27 22.22 -22.12
CA SER A 185 10.64 22.96 -21.02
C SER A 185 11.26 22.59 -19.68
N PHE A 186 11.52 21.29 -19.45
CA PHE A 186 12.20 20.82 -18.25
C PHE A 186 13.61 21.42 -18.12
N ALA A 187 14.36 21.48 -19.18
CA ALA A 187 15.71 22.05 -19.17
C ALA A 187 15.70 23.59 -19.03
N ALA A 188 14.71 24.28 -19.62
CA ALA A 188 14.64 25.75 -19.65
C ALA A 188 13.97 26.37 -18.41
N ASP A 189 13.23 25.61 -17.60
CA ASP A 189 12.54 26.14 -16.41
C ASP A 189 13.55 26.32 -15.25
N ASN A 190 13.53 27.46 -14.59
CA ASN A 190 14.35 27.74 -13.40
C ASN A 190 13.70 27.29 -12.08
N ARG A 191 12.42 26.89 -12.12
CA ARG A 191 11.67 26.38 -10.97
C ARG A 191 11.95 24.90 -10.75
N ILE A 192 11.42 24.36 -9.67
CA ILE A 192 11.47 22.91 -9.44
C ILE A 192 10.71 22.20 -10.56
N SER A 193 11.43 21.42 -11.35
CA SER A 193 10.91 20.66 -12.48
C SER A 193 11.12 19.16 -12.23
N VAL A 194 10.10 18.35 -12.45
CA VAL A 194 10.11 16.93 -12.16
C VAL A 194 9.65 16.14 -13.38
N MET A 195 10.51 15.23 -13.85
CA MET A 195 10.17 14.26 -14.88
C MET A 195 9.87 12.90 -14.21
N ILE A 196 8.74 12.30 -14.54
CA ILE A 196 8.38 10.95 -14.08
C ILE A 196 8.53 10.00 -15.26
N ILE A 197 9.38 8.97 -15.10
CA ILE A 197 9.72 8.04 -16.18
C ILE A 197 9.68 6.59 -15.66
N ASN A 198 9.13 5.68 -16.46
CA ASN A 198 9.22 4.25 -16.19
C ASN A 198 10.48 3.64 -16.83
N THR A 199 10.94 2.52 -16.29
CA THR A 199 12.17 1.84 -16.74
C THR A 199 12.09 1.38 -18.18
N GLN A 200 10.92 1.06 -18.70
CA GLN A 200 10.72 0.63 -20.08
C GLN A 200 11.15 1.70 -21.09
N ALA A 201 10.98 2.98 -20.76
CA ALA A 201 11.30 4.08 -21.65
C ALA A 201 12.80 4.18 -22.04
N PHE A 202 13.70 3.62 -21.22
CA PHE A 202 15.14 3.62 -21.49
C PHE A 202 15.76 2.22 -21.54
N ASN A 203 15.05 1.14 -21.15
CA ASN A 203 15.53 -0.24 -21.18
C ASN A 203 15.01 -1.07 -22.34
N ALA A 204 13.94 -0.66 -23.01
CA ALA A 204 13.30 -1.44 -24.06
C ALA A 204 14.22 -1.77 -25.23
N LYS A 205 14.06 -2.97 -25.81
CA LYS A 205 14.75 -3.44 -27.00
C LYS A 205 13.86 -3.23 -28.23
N GLY A 206 14.36 -2.48 -29.20
CA GLY A 206 13.66 -2.23 -30.47
C GLY A 206 13.94 -0.84 -31.02
N LYS A 207 13.75 -0.63 -32.33
CA LYS A 207 14.05 0.66 -32.96
C LYS A 207 13.15 1.79 -32.45
N ASP A 208 11.89 1.51 -32.13
CA ASP A 208 10.92 2.53 -31.64
C ASP A 208 10.87 2.68 -30.11
N ALA A 209 11.39 1.69 -29.37
CA ALA A 209 11.28 1.63 -27.93
C ALA A 209 12.28 2.54 -27.18
N ARG A 210 13.35 3.01 -27.84
CA ARG A 210 14.41 3.81 -27.24
C ARG A 210 14.49 5.22 -27.80
N ARG A 211 13.36 5.87 -28.05
CA ARG A 211 13.35 7.24 -28.59
C ARG A 211 14.15 8.25 -27.75
N ILE A 212 14.34 7.97 -26.46
CA ILE A 212 15.19 8.80 -25.59
C ILE A 212 16.66 8.85 -26.04
N TYR A 213 17.14 7.82 -26.77
CA TYR A 213 18.50 7.71 -27.32
C TYR A 213 18.56 8.01 -28.82
N MET A 214 17.45 8.31 -29.48
CA MET A 214 17.42 8.59 -30.91
C MET A 214 17.63 10.08 -31.16
N GLU A 215 18.34 10.39 -32.24
CA GLU A 215 18.43 11.74 -32.76
C GLU A 215 17.05 12.14 -33.32
N LEU A 216 16.50 13.22 -32.83
CA LEU A 216 15.21 13.74 -33.26
C LEU A 216 15.42 15.07 -33.99
N ASP A 217 14.86 15.21 -35.18
CA ASP A 217 14.92 16.44 -36.00
C ASP A 217 14.42 17.66 -35.20
N GLN A 218 13.50 17.45 -34.27
CA GLN A 218 12.95 18.46 -33.40
C GLN A 218 13.97 19.04 -32.41
N PHE A 219 15.06 18.33 -32.12
CA PHE A 219 16.17 18.75 -31.24
C PHE A 219 17.44 19.14 -31.99
N GLY A 220 17.37 19.39 -33.32
CA GLY A 220 18.56 19.74 -34.10
C GLY A 220 19.62 18.65 -34.08
N THR A 221 19.22 17.38 -34.31
CA THR A 221 20.09 16.18 -34.30
C THR A 221 20.58 15.71 -32.91
N ARG A 222 20.14 16.34 -31.81
CA ARG A 222 20.50 15.87 -30.46
C ARG A 222 19.50 14.80 -29.95
N ARG A 223 19.99 14.02 -28.99
CA ARG A 223 19.22 12.98 -28.32
C ARG A 223 18.55 13.56 -27.07
N PRO A 224 17.30 13.21 -26.77
CA PRO A 224 16.63 13.60 -25.53
C PRO A 224 17.47 13.40 -24.28
N ILE A 225 18.16 12.24 -24.18
CA ILE A 225 19.03 11.90 -23.04
C ILE A 225 20.19 12.89 -22.85
N GLU A 226 20.73 13.45 -23.93
CA GLU A 226 21.83 14.43 -23.86
C GLU A 226 21.36 15.75 -23.24
N ILE A 227 20.16 16.21 -23.57
CA ILE A 227 19.56 17.41 -22.98
C ILE A 227 19.28 17.17 -21.49
N ILE A 228 18.67 16.02 -21.16
CA ILE A 228 18.34 15.65 -19.77
C ILE A 228 19.64 15.58 -18.94
N SER A 229 20.69 14.91 -19.44
CA SER A 229 21.94 14.74 -18.72
C SER A 229 22.67 16.05 -18.43
N GLN A 230 22.51 17.09 -19.28
CA GLN A 230 23.08 18.42 -19.05
C GLN A 230 22.45 19.15 -17.87
N THR A 231 21.24 18.73 -17.42
CA THR A 231 20.59 19.32 -16.27
C THR A 231 21.12 18.83 -14.92
N ASN A 232 22.04 17.84 -14.90
CA ASN A 232 22.57 17.19 -13.70
C ASN A 232 21.44 16.77 -12.74
N PRO A 233 20.47 15.94 -13.18
CA PRO A 233 19.27 15.66 -12.39
C PRO A 233 19.58 14.88 -11.12
N ILE A 234 18.74 15.04 -10.10
CA ILE A 234 18.72 14.14 -8.94
C ILE A 234 17.72 13.03 -9.25
N LEU A 235 18.17 11.77 -9.18
CA LEU A 235 17.30 10.62 -9.38
C LEU A 235 16.61 10.24 -8.07
N ILE A 236 15.32 9.97 -8.15
CA ILE A 236 14.51 9.38 -7.07
C ILE A 236 13.96 8.07 -7.60
N ILE A 237 14.31 6.96 -6.95
CA ILE A 237 13.84 5.64 -7.33
C ILE A 237 12.79 5.20 -6.33
N ASP A 238 11.57 4.99 -6.81
CA ASP A 238 10.48 4.41 -6.04
C ASP A 238 10.45 2.89 -6.27
N GLU A 239 10.46 2.10 -5.21
CA GLU A 239 10.51 0.63 -5.20
C GLU A 239 11.74 0.06 -5.98
N PRO A 240 12.98 0.40 -5.56
CA PRO A 240 14.21 0.04 -6.25
C PRO A 240 14.42 -1.47 -6.44
N GLN A 241 13.86 -2.33 -5.59
CA GLN A 241 13.95 -3.79 -5.74
C GLN A 241 13.32 -4.31 -7.03
N SER A 242 12.44 -3.54 -7.66
CA SER A 242 11.82 -3.87 -8.94
C SER A 242 12.61 -3.36 -10.14
N VAL A 243 13.61 -2.48 -9.91
CA VAL A 243 14.38 -1.81 -10.97
C VAL A 243 15.90 -2.03 -10.86
N ASP A 244 16.38 -2.77 -9.87
CA ASP A 244 17.81 -3.06 -9.63
C ASP A 244 18.43 -4.05 -10.61
N GLY A 245 17.82 -4.30 -11.76
CA GLY A 245 18.41 -5.06 -12.84
C GLY A 245 19.64 -4.37 -13.42
N GLU A 246 20.69 -5.14 -13.73
CA GLU A 246 22.00 -4.63 -14.19
C GLU A 246 21.88 -3.65 -15.36
N LYS A 247 21.01 -3.96 -16.35
CA LYS A 247 20.74 -3.10 -17.51
C LYS A 247 20.07 -1.79 -17.15
N THR A 248 19.17 -1.82 -16.16
CA THR A 248 18.46 -0.64 -15.70
C THR A 248 19.43 0.30 -14.98
N LEU A 249 20.32 -0.25 -14.15
CA LEU A 249 21.36 0.53 -13.48
C LEU A 249 22.31 1.17 -14.49
N GLU A 250 22.69 0.48 -15.59
CA GLU A 250 23.46 1.05 -16.68
C GLU A 250 22.74 2.20 -17.37
N GLY A 251 21.44 2.02 -17.74
CA GLY A 251 20.64 3.06 -18.37
C GLY A 251 20.42 4.29 -17.47
N MET A 252 20.43 4.11 -16.15
CA MET A 252 20.36 5.24 -15.20
C MET A 252 21.60 6.12 -15.24
N GLN A 253 22.78 5.56 -15.56
CA GLN A 253 24.03 6.33 -15.67
C GLN A 253 24.00 7.32 -16.85
N ASP A 254 23.23 7.03 -17.90
CA ASP A 254 23.11 7.90 -19.07
C ASP A 254 22.45 9.26 -18.72
N PHE A 255 21.67 9.31 -17.64
CA PHE A 255 21.11 10.57 -17.11
C PHE A 255 22.16 11.46 -16.43
N LYS A 256 23.37 10.94 -16.14
CA LYS A 256 24.45 11.62 -15.38
C LYS A 256 23.93 12.25 -14.09
N PRO A 257 23.34 11.46 -13.20
CA PRO A 257 22.72 12.01 -12.01
C PRO A 257 23.73 12.67 -11.07
N LEU A 258 23.30 13.72 -10.40
CA LEU A 258 24.06 14.37 -9.33
C LEU A 258 24.21 13.41 -8.14
N PHE A 259 23.11 12.78 -7.74
CA PHE A 259 23.03 11.65 -6.81
C PHE A 259 21.68 10.96 -6.94
N THR A 260 21.54 9.82 -6.29
CA THR A 260 20.34 8.98 -6.35
C THR A 260 19.77 8.74 -4.97
N ILE A 261 18.47 8.90 -4.79
CA ILE A 261 17.73 8.61 -3.55
C ILE A 261 16.82 7.41 -3.81
N ARG A 262 16.86 6.42 -2.96
CA ARG A 262 16.16 5.14 -3.10
C ARG A 262 15.14 5.00 -1.97
N TYR A 263 13.84 5.00 -2.32
CA TYR A 263 12.74 4.86 -1.37
C TYR A 263 12.07 3.49 -1.50
N SER A 264 12.02 2.71 -0.42
CA SER A 264 11.29 1.44 -0.36
C SER A 264 10.93 1.07 1.08
N ALA A 265 9.99 0.14 1.23
CA ALA A 265 9.78 -0.60 2.47
C ALA A 265 10.66 -1.86 2.56
N THR A 266 11.18 -2.33 1.40
CA THR A 266 11.95 -3.58 1.29
C THR A 266 13.05 -3.42 0.26
N HIS A 267 14.25 -3.08 0.71
CA HIS A 267 15.41 -2.99 -0.15
C HIS A 267 16.05 -4.38 -0.34
N LYS A 268 16.44 -4.73 -1.57
CA LYS A 268 17.29 -5.90 -1.82
C LYS A 268 18.76 -5.58 -1.60
N VAL A 269 19.15 -4.38 -1.97
CA VAL A 269 20.50 -3.86 -1.80
C VAL A 269 20.38 -2.44 -1.27
N GLU A 270 21.11 -2.15 -0.22
CA GLU A 270 21.16 -0.85 0.42
C GLU A 270 22.50 -0.17 0.14
N TYR A 271 22.44 1.15 -0.03
CA TYR A 271 23.62 1.99 -0.20
C TYR A 271 23.48 3.19 0.72
N ASN A 272 24.38 3.32 1.70
CA ASN A 272 24.38 4.43 2.66
C ASN A 272 22.97 4.72 3.20
N LYS A 273 22.39 3.74 3.92
CA LYS A 273 21.08 3.92 4.53
C LYS A 273 21.13 5.09 5.53
N VAL A 274 20.27 6.10 5.35
CA VAL A 274 20.26 7.31 6.15
C VAL A 274 18.98 7.47 6.97
N TYR A 275 17.94 6.71 6.65
CA TYR A 275 16.69 6.72 7.40
C TYR A 275 16.03 5.33 7.39
N ARG A 276 15.49 4.95 8.55
CA ARG A 276 14.73 3.71 8.73
C ARG A 276 13.43 3.99 9.46
N LEU A 277 12.35 3.49 8.89
CA LEU A 277 11.03 3.35 9.48
C LEU A 277 10.47 2.01 9.01
N ASP A 278 10.91 0.92 9.63
CA ASP A 278 10.50 -0.44 9.28
C ASP A 278 9.08 -0.77 9.79
N ALA A 279 8.62 -2.00 9.53
CA ALA A 279 7.28 -2.44 9.91
C ALA A 279 7.03 -2.38 11.42
N LEU A 280 8.05 -2.70 12.23
CA LEU A 280 7.95 -2.68 13.68
C LEU A 280 7.86 -1.24 14.21
N ASP A 281 8.70 -0.34 13.69
CA ASP A 281 8.65 1.09 14.04
C ASP A 281 7.32 1.71 13.65
N ALA A 282 6.82 1.40 12.44
CA ALA A 282 5.55 1.91 11.97
C ALA A 282 4.37 1.41 12.83
N TYR A 283 4.42 0.16 13.26
CA TYR A 283 3.42 -0.43 14.14
C TYR A 283 3.46 0.19 15.54
N ASN A 284 4.64 0.24 16.19
CA ASN A 284 4.82 0.78 17.53
C ASN A 284 4.43 2.26 17.60
N LYS A 285 4.74 3.03 16.56
CA LYS A 285 4.36 4.44 16.44
C LYS A 285 2.91 4.63 15.98
N LYS A 286 2.13 3.55 15.81
CA LYS A 286 0.72 3.56 15.36
C LYS A 286 0.50 4.33 14.05
N LEU A 287 1.42 4.19 13.10
CA LEU A 287 1.37 4.87 11.80
C LEU A 287 0.66 4.06 10.72
N VAL A 288 0.46 2.77 10.98
CA VAL A 288 -0.17 1.80 10.08
C VAL A 288 -1.24 1.01 10.83
N LYS A 289 -2.14 0.35 10.05
CA LYS A 289 -3.15 -0.53 10.62
C LYS A 289 -2.53 -1.75 11.30
N LYS A 290 -3.17 -2.22 12.37
CA LYS A 290 -2.90 -3.53 12.97
C LYS A 290 -3.42 -4.63 12.06
N ILE A 291 -2.59 -5.60 11.71
CA ILE A 291 -2.99 -6.75 10.91
C ILE A 291 -3.62 -7.82 11.82
N GLN A 292 -4.78 -8.28 11.43
CA GLN A 292 -5.45 -9.45 11.99
C GLN A 292 -5.60 -10.49 10.89
N VAL A 293 -5.10 -11.70 11.10
CA VAL A 293 -5.27 -12.78 10.14
C VAL A 293 -6.43 -13.67 10.57
N LYS A 294 -7.34 -13.93 9.63
CA LYS A 294 -8.40 -14.92 9.77
C LYS A 294 -8.08 -16.08 8.84
N GLY A 295 -7.46 -17.12 9.40
CA GLY A 295 -7.16 -18.35 8.68
C GLY A 295 -8.41 -19.24 8.62
N ILE A 296 -8.64 -19.89 7.48
CA ILE A 296 -9.61 -20.96 7.36
C ILE A 296 -8.82 -22.25 7.55
N ASN A 297 -8.95 -22.85 8.75
CA ASN A 297 -8.23 -24.08 9.07
C ASN A 297 -8.98 -25.28 8.49
N LEU A 298 -8.30 -26.03 7.63
CA LEU A 298 -8.75 -27.33 7.18
C LEU A 298 -8.16 -28.38 8.12
N LYS A 299 -8.98 -28.97 9.01
CA LYS A 299 -8.57 -30.17 9.75
C LYS A 299 -8.68 -31.34 8.81
N GLY A 300 -7.55 -32.02 8.57
CA GLY A 300 -7.37 -33.07 7.58
C GLY A 300 -8.49 -34.14 7.60
N SER A 301 -8.92 -34.53 6.42
CA SER A 301 -9.89 -35.59 6.23
C SER A 301 -9.19 -36.97 6.38
N THR A 302 -9.76 -37.83 7.16
CA THR A 302 -9.41 -39.26 7.17
C THR A 302 -10.24 -40.01 6.11
N GLY A 303 -10.73 -39.35 5.04
CA GLY A 303 -11.50 -39.97 3.97
C GLY A 303 -12.91 -40.47 4.33
N THR A 304 -13.28 -40.43 5.61
CA THR A 304 -14.57 -40.90 6.14
C THR A 304 -15.34 -39.79 6.90
N THR A 305 -14.77 -38.60 7.04
CA THR A 305 -15.35 -37.50 7.81
C THR A 305 -16.21 -36.66 6.89
N GLY A 306 -17.49 -36.53 7.20
CA GLY A 306 -18.40 -35.64 6.45
C GLY A 306 -17.98 -34.16 6.54
N TYR A 307 -18.23 -33.40 5.49
CA TYR A 307 -17.99 -31.98 5.49
C TYR A 307 -18.77 -31.26 6.58
N LEU A 308 -18.10 -30.48 7.40
CA LEU A 308 -18.67 -29.63 8.42
C LEU A 308 -17.86 -28.35 8.53
N TYR A 309 -18.57 -27.20 8.52
CA TYR A 309 -17.97 -25.88 8.73
C TYR A 309 -18.71 -25.18 9.84
N LEU A 310 -17.99 -24.80 10.91
CA LEU A 310 -18.53 -23.92 11.95
C LEU A 310 -18.30 -22.47 11.58
N GLU A 311 -19.35 -21.78 11.18
CA GLU A 311 -19.25 -20.38 10.80
C GLU A 311 -19.11 -19.46 12.01
N ASN A 312 -20.05 -19.55 12.97
CA ASN A 312 -20.07 -18.67 14.14
C ASN A 312 -20.99 -19.25 15.24
N ILE A 313 -20.93 -18.64 16.44
CA ILE A 313 -21.84 -18.91 17.55
C ILE A 313 -22.65 -17.66 17.84
N ILE A 314 -23.97 -17.80 17.87
CA ILE A 314 -24.90 -16.74 18.24
C ILE A 314 -25.13 -16.80 19.74
N LEU A 315 -24.82 -15.71 20.44
CA LEU A 315 -25.06 -15.53 21.85
C LEU A 315 -26.30 -14.66 22.06
N SER A 316 -27.12 -15.03 23.05
CA SER A 316 -28.27 -14.25 23.46
C SER A 316 -28.30 -14.21 24.99
N THR A 317 -28.71 -13.09 25.56
CA THR A 317 -28.89 -12.96 27.01
C THR A 317 -30.12 -13.76 27.53
N ALA A 318 -31.07 -14.07 26.63
CA ALA A 318 -32.33 -14.69 26.96
C ALA A 318 -32.48 -16.15 26.49
N LYS A 319 -31.58 -16.65 25.64
CA LYS A 319 -31.67 -17.99 25.03
C LYS A 319 -30.34 -18.68 25.05
N PRO A 320 -30.31 -20.03 25.08
CA PRO A 320 -29.08 -20.81 24.92
C PRO A 320 -28.34 -20.46 23.62
N PRO A 321 -27.00 -20.59 23.58
CA PRO A 321 -26.22 -20.32 22.41
C PRO A 321 -26.58 -21.26 21.24
N LEU A 322 -26.54 -20.74 20.03
CA LEU A 322 -26.75 -21.48 18.79
C LEU A 322 -25.49 -21.44 17.93
N ALA A 323 -25.11 -22.56 17.34
CA ALA A 323 -24.03 -22.66 16.37
C ALA A 323 -24.58 -22.56 14.95
N ILE A 324 -23.97 -21.70 14.13
CA ILE A 324 -24.21 -21.66 12.68
C ILE A 324 -23.27 -22.65 12.04
N ILE A 325 -23.83 -23.75 11.51
CA ILE A 325 -23.07 -24.85 10.94
C ILE A 325 -23.52 -25.10 9.50
N GLU A 326 -22.56 -25.24 8.60
CA GLU A 326 -22.79 -25.74 7.25
C GLU A 326 -22.34 -27.20 7.17
N TYR A 327 -23.23 -28.05 6.64
CA TYR A 327 -23.02 -29.48 6.49
C TYR A 327 -23.74 -30.00 5.24
N GLU A 328 -23.45 -31.23 4.83
CA GLU A 328 -24.10 -31.86 3.69
C GLU A 328 -25.43 -32.53 4.07
N LYS A 329 -26.46 -32.32 3.26
CA LYS A 329 -27.81 -32.85 3.44
C LYS A 329 -28.32 -33.49 2.16
N ARG A 330 -28.99 -34.62 2.26
CA ARG A 330 -29.68 -35.26 1.12
C ARG A 330 -30.81 -34.35 0.63
N SER A 331 -30.86 -34.11 -0.66
CA SER A 331 -31.92 -33.33 -1.33
C SER A 331 -32.29 -34.00 -2.63
N GLY A 332 -33.42 -34.70 -2.64
CA GLY A 332 -33.83 -35.52 -3.80
C GLY A 332 -32.77 -36.57 -4.14
N ASN A 333 -32.33 -36.62 -5.39
CA ASN A 333 -31.30 -37.54 -5.89
C ASN A 333 -29.85 -37.08 -5.66
N GLY A 334 -29.62 -35.97 -4.95
CA GLY A 334 -28.29 -35.39 -4.77
C GLY A 334 -27.97 -35.04 -3.31
N VAL A 335 -26.78 -34.51 -3.11
CA VAL A 335 -26.30 -33.95 -1.85
C VAL A 335 -26.19 -32.43 -2.01
N LYS A 336 -26.72 -31.69 -1.05
CA LYS A 336 -26.64 -30.22 -1.02
C LYS A 336 -26.01 -29.78 0.30
N ARG A 337 -25.12 -28.79 0.25
CA ARG A 337 -24.64 -28.11 1.46
C ARG A 337 -25.71 -27.19 1.99
N THR A 338 -25.99 -27.31 3.30
CA THR A 338 -27.05 -26.60 4.00
C THR A 338 -26.45 -25.92 5.22
N ARG A 339 -26.77 -24.64 5.38
CA ARG A 339 -26.38 -23.79 6.51
C ARG A 339 -27.56 -23.66 7.46
N GLU A 340 -27.40 -24.10 8.71
CA GLU A 340 -28.47 -24.09 9.70
C GLU A 340 -27.98 -23.56 11.06
N ARG A 341 -28.91 -23.00 11.86
CA ARG A 341 -28.66 -22.60 13.25
C ARG A 341 -29.02 -23.76 14.16
N LEU A 342 -28.04 -24.39 14.76
CA LEU A 342 -28.20 -25.61 15.55
C LEU A 342 -27.97 -25.36 17.04
N ALA A 343 -28.80 -25.99 17.87
CA ALA A 343 -28.62 -25.98 19.32
C ALA A 343 -27.79 -27.17 19.82
N LYS A 344 -27.37 -27.11 21.07
CA LYS A 344 -26.84 -28.27 21.80
C LYS A 344 -27.81 -29.44 21.72
N GLY A 345 -27.31 -30.65 21.45
CA GLY A 345 -28.08 -31.85 21.26
C GLY A 345 -28.50 -32.13 19.81
N ALA A 346 -28.27 -31.21 18.87
CA ALA A 346 -28.57 -31.44 17.45
C ALA A 346 -27.73 -32.59 16.89
N ASN A 347 -28.39 -33.54 16.22
CA ASN A 347 -27.77 -34.74 15.65
C ASN A 347 -27.66 -34.57 14.13
N LEU A 348 -26.46 -34.45 13.61
CA LEU A 348 -26.21 -34.21 12.20
C LEU A 348 -26.57 -35.42 11.32
N PHE A 349 -26.55 -36.65 11.84
CA PHE A 349 -27.00 -37.81 11.10
C PHE A 349 -28.50 -37.69 10.73
N ASP A 350 -29.33 -37.32 11.69
CA ASP A 350 -30.78 -37.13 11.44
C ASP A 350 -31.05 -35.93 10.53
N LEU A 351 -30.39 -34.81 10.81
CA LEU A 351 -30.54 -33.57 10.05
C LEU A 351 -30.05 -33.69 8.60
N SER A 352 -29.05 -34.51 8.35
CA SER A 352 -28.50 -34.76 6.99
C SER A 352 -29.37 -35.68 6.14
N GLY A 353 -30.40 -36.30 6.71
CA GLY A 353 -31.18 -37.36 6.05
C GLY A 353 -30.51 -38.73 6.09
N GLY A 354 -29.84 -39.05 7.18
CA GLY A 354 -29.22 -40.33 7.43
C GLY A 354 -27.91 -40.57 6.66
N MET A 355 -27.12 -39.53 6.42
CA MET A 355 -25.84 -39.68 5.71
C MET A 355 -24.79 -40.36 6.63
N PRO A 356 -24.17 -41.49 6.20
CA PRO A 356 -23.29 -42.28 7.03
C PRO A 356 -22.08 -41.56 7.64
N GLN A 357 -21.55 -40.54 6.93
CA GLN A 357 -20.42 -39.73 7.38
C GLN A 357 -20.73 -38.87 8.63
N TYR A 358 -22.00 -38.67 8.95
CA TYR A 358 -22.43 -37.92 10.16
C TYR A 358 -22.91 -38.88 11.29
N LYS A 359 -22.71 -40.17 11.15
CA LYS A 359 -23.02 -41.11 12.23
C LYS A 359 -22.27 -40.74 13.51
N ASN A 360 -22.99 -40.64 14.62
CA ASN A 360 -22.50 -40.19 15.93
C ASN A 360 -22.10 -38.72 16.03
N HIS A 361 -22.42 -37.87 15.04
CA HIS A 361 -22.13 -36.43 15.08
C HIS A 361 -23.27 -35.70 15.78
N THR A 362 -23.21 -35.61 17.11
CA THR A 362 -24.14 -34.81 17.92
C THR A 362 -23.37 -33.67 18.57
N ILE A 363 -23.97 -32.47 18.56
CA ILE A 363 -23.37 -31.29 19.21
C ILE A 363 -23.51 -31.47 20.72
N LEU A 364 -22.41 -31.80 21.38
CA LEU A 364 -22.36 -32.05 22.82
C LEU A 364 -22.30 -30.77 23.63
N GLU A 365 -21.59 -29.74 23.10
CA GLU A 365 -21.40 -28.47 23.77
C GLU A 365 -21.26 -27.33 22.74
N ILE A 366 -21.76 -26.13 23.10
CA ILE A 366 -21.54 -24.89 22.36
C ILE A 366 -20.94 -23.90 23.35
N ASP A 367 -19.66 -23.56 23.16
CA ASP A 367 -18.91 -22.65 24.01
C ASP A 367 -18.75 -21.31 23.32
N GLY A 368 -19.54 -20.33 23.72
CA GLY A 368 -19.51 -18.98 23.15
C GLY A 368 -18.33 -18.13 23.62
N TYR A 369 -17.65 -18.51 24.72
CA TYR A 369 -16.48 -17.79 25.20
C TYR A 369 -15.24 -18.11 24.35
N PHE A 370 -15.02 -19.39 24.05
CA PHE A 370 -13.94 -19.85 23.20
C PHE A 370 -14.32 -19.95 21.71
N ASN A 371 -15.55 -19.60 21.33
CA ASN A 371 -16.07 -19.72 19.97
C ASN A 371 -15.88 -21.11 19.37
N LYS A 372 -16.24 -22.16 20.08
CA LYS A 372 -16.07 -23.56 19.66
C LYS A 372 -17.30 -24.40 19.97
N ILE A 373 -17.43 -25.48 19.23
CA ILE A 373 -18.36 -26.57 19.54
C ILE A 373 -17.58 -27.84 19.84
N SER A 374 -18.18 -28.72 20.68
CA SER A 374 -17.74 -30.11 20.85
C SER A 374 -18.70 -31.03 20.11
N ILE A 375 -18.16 -31.80 19.18
CA ILE A 375 -18.91 -32.78 18.38
C ILE A 375 -18.09 -34.06 18.21
N ASN A 376 -18.68 -35.19 18.48
CA ASN A 376 -18.02 -36.52 18.36
C ASN A 376 -16.63 -36.57 19.00
N GLY A 377 -16.44 -35.98 20.17
CA GLY A 377 -15.18 -35.93 20.89
C GLY A 377 -14.09 -35.02 20.30
N SER A 378 -14.43 -34.27 19.24
CA SER A 378 -13.55 -33.27 18.63
C SER A 378 -14.06 -31.87 18.91
N GLU A 379 -13.13 -30.94 19.10
CA GLU A 379 -13.44 -29.51 19.19
C GLU A 379 -13.26 -28.86 17.80
N ILE A 380 -14.24 -28.05 17.40
CA ILE A 380 -14.25 -27.29 16.16
C ILE A 380 -14.46 -25.83 16.52
N PHE A 381 -13.55 -24.98 16.11
CA PHE A 381 -13.60 -23.54 16.34
C PHE A 381 -14.32 -22.79 15.21
N ALA A 382 -14.90 -21.65 15.50
CA ALA A 382 -15.49 -20.80 14.48
C ALA A 382 -14.45 -20.44 13.40
N GLY A 383 -14.83 -20.62 12.13
CA GLY A 383 -13.93 -20.49 10.98
C GLY A 383 -13.20 -21.79 10.59
N GLU A 384 -13.41 -22.91 11.30
CA GLU A 384 -12.83 -24.20 10.95
C GLU A 384 -13.77 -25.05 10.11
N ALA A 385 -13.20 -25.68 9.08
CA ALA A 385 -13.85 -26.68 8.26
C ALA A 385 -13.20 -28.07 8.49
N VAL A 386 -14.02 -29.11 8.54
CA VAL A 386 -13.61 -30.50 8.69
C VAL A 386 -14.18 -31.31 7.53
N GLY A 387 -13.43 -32.31 7.03
CA GLY A 387 -13.86 -33.18 5.92
C GLY A 387 -13.37 -32.71 4.56
N ASP A 388 -13.87 -33.38 3.50
CA ASP A 388 -13.43 -33.07 2.11
C ASP A 388 -14.01 -31.75 1.61
N LEU A 389 -13.11 -30.84 1.27
CA LEU A 389 -13.43 -29.53 0.74
C LEU A 389 -12.86 -29.38 -0.67
N ASP A 390 -13.71 -29.22 -1.66
CA ASP A 390 -13.26 -28.85 -3.00
C ASP A 390 -12.85 -27.37 -3.05
N GLU A 391 -12.05 -26.99 -4.04
CA GLU A 391 -11.54 -25.62 -4.18
C GLU A 391 -12.69 -24.59 -4.25
N LYS A 392 -13.76 -24.90 -4.93
CA LYS A 392 -14.93 -24.01 -5.08
C LYS A 392 -15.59 -23.73 -3.72
N ALA A 393 -15.78 -24.75 -2.91
CA ALA A 393 -16.35 -24.59 -1.57
C ALA A 393 -15.42 -23.81 -0.65
N PHE A 394 -14.11 -24.05 -0.74
CA PHE A 394 -13.13 -23.27 0.00
C PHE A 394 -13.19 -21.77 -0.38
N ARG A 395 -13.26 -21.46 -1.69
CA ARG A 395 -13.42 -20.07 -2.16
C ARG A 395 -14.72 -19.45 -1.69
N ARG A 396 -15.82 -20.22 -1.65
CA ARG A 396 -17.11 -19.78 -1.10
C ARG A 396 -16.98 -19.38 0.38
N ILE A 397 -16.31 -20.20 1.19
CA ILE A 397 -16.05 -19.88 2.60
C ILE A 397 -15.22 -18.59 2.72
N GLN A 398 -14.16 -18.43 1.93
CA GLN A 398 -13.33 -17.22 1.95
C GLN A 398 -14.14 -15.97 1.61
N ILE A 399 -15.01 -16.03 0.62
CA ILE A 399 -15.89 -14.92 0.22
C ILE A 399 -16.87 -14.61 1.37
N ARG A 400 -17.52 -15.65 1.93
CA ARG A 400 -18.44 -15.54 3.07
C ARG A 400 -17.78 -14.85 4.27
N GLU A 401 -16.62 -15.33 4.68
CA GLU A 401 -15.88 -14.81 5.82
C GLU A 401 -15.43 -13.35 5.61
N THR A 402 -15.14 -13.00 4.38
CA THR A 402 -14.82 -11.60 4.01
C THR A 402 -16.04 -10.71 4.16
N ILE A 403 -17.22 -11.17 3.70
CA ILE A 403 -18.48 -10.42 3.81
C ILE A 403 -18.86 -10.24 5.29
N ILE A 404 -18.80 -11.30 6.10
CA ILE A 404 -19.08 -11.23 7.55
C ILE A 404 -18.15 -10.23 8.24
N SER A 405 -16.82 -10.33 7.96
CA SER A 405 -15.83 -9.41 8.52
C SER A 405 -16.08 -7.97 8.09
N HIS A 406 -16.48 -7.77 6.82
CA HIS A 406 -16.83 -6.46 6.28
C HIS A 406 -18.03 -5.84 7.01
N LEU A 407 -19.18 -6.52 7.03
CA LEU A 407 -20.42 -6.00 7.62
C LEU A 407 -20.25 -5.77 9.13
N THR A 408 -19.52 -6.66 9.82
CA THR A 408 -19.20 -6.47 11.24
C THR A 408 -18.40 -5.18 11.45
N LYS A 409 -17.37 -4.95 10.62
CA LYS A 409 -16.52 -3.76 10.71
C LYS A 409 -17.28 -2.51 10.28
N GLU A 410 -18.10 -2.60 9.24
CA GLU A 410 -18.93 -1.51 8.74
C GLU A 410 -19.92 -1.04 9.80
N LYS A 411 -20.63 -1.96 10.49
CA LYS A 411 -21.51 -1.64 11.62
C LYS A 411 -20.77 -0.84 12.71
N GLN A 412 -19.52 -1.21 13.03
CA GLN A 412 -18.72 -0.53 14.06
C GLN A 412 -18.25 0.88 13.66
N LEU A 413 -18.04 1.11 12.36
CA LEU A 413 -17.40 2.32 11.86
C LEU A 413 -18.36 3.30 11.18
N PHE A 414 -19.58 2.87 10.84
CA PHE A 414 -20.57 3.67 10.12
C PHE A 414 -20.88 4.98 10.84
N GLU A 415 -21.23 4.91 12.13
CA GLU A 415 -21.55 6.09 12.94
C GLU A 415 -20.33 7.01 13.19
N LYS A 416 -19.13 6.53 12.92
CA LYS A 416 -17.91 7.34 12.94
C LYS A 416 -17.63 8.04 11.60
N GLY A 417 -18.55 7.93 10.63
CA GLY A 417 -18.40 8.47 9.29
C GLY A 417 -17.30 7.81 8.47
N ILE A 418 -16.98 6.53 8.74
CA ILE A 418 -15.91 5.79 8.05
C ILE A 418 -16.54 4.73 7.16
N LYS A 419 -16.44 4.92 5.85
CA LYS A 419 -16.83 3.91 4.87
C LYS A 419 -15.80 2.77 4.84
N VAL A 420 -16.27 1.53 4.88
CA VAL A 420 -15.43 0.32 4.83
C VAL A 420 -15.34 -0.19 3.39
N LEU A 421 -14.15 -0.60 2.97
CA LEU A 421 -13.88 -1.26 1.69
C LEU A 421 -13.22 -2.61 1.92
N SER A 422 -13.56 -3.60 1.09
CA SER A 422 -12.93 -4.92 1.04
C SER A 422 -12.34 -5.20 -0.33
N LEU A 423 -11.17 -5.83 -0.36
CA LEU A 423 -10.43 -6.14 -1.58
C LEU A 423 -10.27 -7.65 -1.76
N PHE A 424 -10.71 -8.16 -2.91
CA PHE A 424 -10.49 -9.53 -3.35
C PHE A 424 -9.42 -9.59 -4.44
N PHE A 425 -8.38 -10.36 -4.21
CA PHE A 425 -7.40 -10.70 -5.24
C PHE A 425 -7.76 -12.04 -5.88
N ILE A 426 -8.00 -12.03 -7.18
CA ILE A 426 -8.38 -13.21 -7.96
C ILE A 426 -7.30 -13.61 -8.95
N ASP A 427 -7.38 -14.82 -9.44
CA ASP A 427 -6.43 -15.42 -10.37
C ASP A 427 -6.77 -15.20 -11.85
N SER A 428 -8.06 -15.04 -12.19
CA SER A 428 -8.52 -14.82 -13.56
C SER A 428 -9.73 -13.90 -13.59
N VAL A 429 -9.75 -12.99 -14.55
CA VAL A 429 -10.87 -12.06 -14.79
C VAL A 429 -12.16 -12.83 -15.14
N GLU A 430 -12.04 -13.94 -15.85
CA GLU A 430 -13.17 -14.79 -16.23
C GLU A 430 -13.96 -15.33 -15.02
N LYS A 431 -13.29 -15.53 -13.87
CA LYS A 431 -13.95 -15.94 -12.63
C LYS A 431 -14.84 -14.86 -12.03
N TYR A 432 -14.60 -13.59 -12.39
CA TYR A 432 -15.43 -12.47 -11.96
C TYR A 432 -16.42 -12.02 -13.03
N LYS A 433 -15.99 -11.86 -14.29
CA LYS A 433 -16.80 -11.41 -15.42
C LYS A 433 -16.47 -12.21 -16.68
N LYS A 434 -17.50 -12.70 -17.36
CA LYS A 434 -17.42 -13.42 -18.63
C LYS A 434 -18.11 -12.64 -19.72
N TYR A 435 -17.79 -12.99 -20.96
CA TYR A 435 -18.48 -12.48 -22.15
C TYR A 435 -19.00 -13.67 -22.95
N ASN A 436 -20.31 -13.68 -23.27
CA ASN A 436 -20.91 -14.71 -24.11
C ASN A 436 -20.51 -14.53 -25.59
N GLU A 437 -20.96 -15.44 -26.46
CA GLU A 437 -20.66 -15.40 -27.90
C GLU A 437 -21.17 -14.11 -28.58
N ALA A 438 -22.24 -13.50 -28.05
CA ALA A 438 -22.78 -12.21 -28.52
C ALA A 438 -21.97 -11.01 -28.01
N GLY A 439 -21.02 -11.24 -27.10
CA GLY A 439 -20.19 -10.19 -26.46
C GLY A 439 -20.85 -9.49 -25.29
N GLU A 440 -21.96 -10.00 -24.76
CA GLU A 440 -22.67 -9.48 -23.61
C GLU A 440 -21.98 -9.93 -22.32
N GLU A 441 -22.02 -9.07 -21.30
CA GLU A 441 -21.41 -9.32 -19.99
C GLU A 441 -22.24 -10.32 -19.19
N GLU A 442 -21.57 -11.31 -18.62
CA GLU A 442 -22.15 -12.26 -17.66
C GLU A 442 -21.32 -12.33 -16.38
N PRO A 443 -21.95 -12.46 -15.20
CA PRO A 443 -21.22 -12.64 -13.97
C PRO A 443 -20.46 -13.97 -13.97
N GLY A 444 -19.17 -13.93 -13.61
CA GLY A 444 -18.35 -15.11 -13.43
C GLY A 444 -18.70 -15.87 -12.15
N GLU A 445 -17.96 -16.93 -11.86
CA GLU A 445 -18.23 -17.81 -10.72
C GLU A 445 -18.11 -17.07 -9.38
N TYR A 446 -17.06 -16.26 -9.20
CA TYR A 446 -16.85 -15.54 -7.93
C TYR A 446 -17.86 -14.41 -7.70
N ALA A 447 -18.30 -13.73 -8.76
CA ALA A 447 -19.36 -12.73 -8.65
C ALA A 447 -20.69 -13.37 -8.22
N LYS A 448 -21.07 -14.52 -8.83
CA LYS A 448 -22.28 -15.26 -8.45
C LYS A 448 -22.23 -15.74 -7.00
N ILE A 449 -21.11 -16.35 -6.59
CA ILE A 449 -20.91 -16.80 -5.20
C ILE A 449 -21.01 -15.60 -4.24
N PHE A 450 -20.39 -14.47 -4.59
CA PHE A 450 -20.43 -13.26 -3.77
C PHE A 450 -21.86 -12.74 -3.59
N GLU A 451 -22.63 -12.61 -4.67
CA GLU A 451 -24.01 -12.11 -4.62
C GLU A 451 -24.92 -13.04 -3.81
N GLU A 452 -24.76 -14.36 -3.97
CA GLU A 452 -25.50 -15.36 -3.17
C GLU A 452 -25.19 -15.22 -1.66
N GLU A 453 -23.89 -15.23 -1.31
CA GLU A 453 -23.44 -15.16 0.08
C GLU A 453 -23.78 -13.81 0.72
N TYR A 454 -23.61 -12.71 -0.03
CA TYR A 454 -23.96 -11.39 0.46
C TYR A 454 -25.44 -11.27 0.82
N ASN A 455 -26.34 -11.76 -0.03
CA ASN A 455 -27.77 -11.72 0.25
C ASN A 455 -28.13 -12.52 1.50
N ILE A 456 -27.53 -13.69 1.69
CA ILE A 456 -27.74 -14.52 2.90
C ILE A 456 -27.28 -13.77 4.14
N ILE A 457 -26.05 -13.27 4.14
CA ILE A 457 -25.44 -12.65 5.32
C ILE A 457 -26.10 -11.30 5.62
N ARG A 458 -26.41 -10.49 4.60
CA ARG A 458 -27.15 -9.25 4.77
C ARG A 458 -28.50 -9.48 5.48
N ASN A 459 -29.24 -10.51 5.07
CA ASN A 459 -30.51 -10.84 5.69
C ASN A 459 -30.32 -11.28 7.14
N ASP A 460 -29.30 -12.07 7.45
CA ASP A 460 -28.97 -12.41 8.83
C ASP A 460 -28.66 -11.17 9.69
N PHE A 461 -27.95 -10.19 9.15
CA PHE A 461 -27.67 -8.92 9.85
C PHE A 461 -28.95 -8.09 10.06
N LEU A 462 -29.85 -8.06 9.08
CA LEU A 462 -31.13 -7.37 9.18
C LEU A 462 -32.06 -8.05 10.19
N ASP A 463 -32.07 -9.37 10.24
CA ASP A 463 -32.83 -10.14 11.24
C ASP A 463 -32.37 -9.87 12.68
N LEU A 464 -31.04 -9.69 12.87
CA LEU A 464 -30.51 -9.28 14.18
C LEU A 464 -31.06 -7.91 14.62
N PHE A 465 -31.13 -6.93 13.74
CA PHE A 465 -31.72 -5.63 14.06
C PHE A 465 -33.22 -5.76 14.40
N ASN A 466 -33.96 -6.60 13.69
CA ASN A 466 -35.35 -6.87 13.97
C ASN A 466 -35.57 -7.57 15.33
N GLN A 467 -34.64 -8.46 15.72
CA GLN A 467 -34.64 -9.11 17.03
C GLN A 467 -34.33 -8.10 18.16
N GLU A 468 -33.29 -7.28 18.00
CA GLU A 468 -32.96 -6.18 18.93
C GLU A 468 -34.17 -5.25 19.12
N TYR A 469 -34.91 -4.94 18.05
CA TYR A 469 -36.13 -4.17 18.09
C TYR A 469 -37.28 -4.87 18.87
N ASN A 470 -37.51 -6.14 18.56
CA ASN A 470 -38.55 -6.90 19.23
C ASN A 470 -38.28 -7.11 20.74
N ASP A 471 -37.02 -7.25 21.12
CA ASP A 471 -36.63 -7.36 22.53
C ASP A 471 -36.77 -5.99 23.24
N TYR A 472 -36.41 -4.89 22.57
CA TYR A 472 -36.71 -3.53 23.07
C TYR A 472 -38.22 -3.31 23.31
N LEU A 473 -39.09 -3.77 22.41
CA LEU A 473 -40.55 -3.66 22.57
C LEU A 473 -41.08 -4.45 23.76
N LYS A 474 -40.46 -5.57 24.12
CA LYS A 474 -40.86 -6.38 25.29
C LYS A 474 -40.49 -5.73 26.62
N ASP A 475 -39.35 -5.03 26.65
CA ASP A 475 -38.83 -4.38 27.86
C ASP A 475 -39.45 -2.99 28.11
N THR A 476 -40.18 -2.43 27.13
CA THR A 476 -40.74 -1.08 27.21
C THR A 476 -42.21 -1.13 27.55
N SER A 477 -42.65 -0.37 28.57
CA SER A 477 -44.08 -0.27 28.98
C SER A 477 -44.94 0.24 27.82
N PRO A 478 -46.19 -0.26 27.66
CA PRO A 478 -47.06 0.06 26.52
C PRO A 478 -47.27 1.55 26.24
N ASN A 479 -47.14 2.41 27.25
CA ASN A 479 -47.33 3.86 27.14
C ASN A 479 -46.09 4.63 26.64
N GLN A 480 -44.92 3.98 26.49
CA GLN A 480 -43.71 4.59 26.02
C GLN A 480 -43.34 4.17 24.58
N VAL A 481 -43.99 3.16 24.05
CA VAL A 481 -43.69 2.52 22.77
C VAL A 481 -43.93 3.42 21.54
N HIS A 482 -44.67 4.50 21.65
CA HIS A 482 -45.11 5.26 20.46
C HIS A 482 -44.24 6.45 20.04
N LYS A 483 -43.06 6.63 20.61
CA LYS A 483 -42.06 7.59 20.05
C LYS A 483 -40.83 6.88 19.53
N GLY A 484 -41.04 6.17 18.42
CA GLY A 484 -40.08 6.04 17.32
C GLY A 484 -38.81 5.23 17.56
N TYR A 485 -38.85 3.88 17.53
CA TYR A 485 -37.75 3.14 16.99
C TYR A 485 -37.77 3.39 15.48
N LEU A 486 -36.96 4.32 15.04
CA LEU A 486 -36.61 4.46 13.62
C LEU A 486 -35.47 3.46 13.31
N PRO A 487 -35.53 2.75 12.16
CA PRO A 487 -34.40 1.95 11.71
C PRO A 487 -33.14 2.77 11.81
N SER A 488 -32.03 2.18 12.33
CA SER A 488 -30.77 2.89 12.45
C SER A 488 -30.34 3.38 11.07
N ASN A 489 -29.56 4.46 11.00
CA ASN A 489 -29.03 4.95 9.74
C ASN A 489 -28.22 3.86 9.01
N TYR A 490 -27.55 2.99 9.77
CA TYR A 490 -26.83 1.86 9.21
C TYR A 490 -27.77 0.80 8.60
N GLN A 491 -28.89 0.49 9.24
CA GLN A 491 -29.88 -0.42 8.68
C GLN A 491 -30.42 0.09 7.33
N LYS A 492 -30.79 1.37 7.25
CA LYS A 492 -31.23 2.01 5.99
C LYS A 492 -30.14 1.98 4.92
N TYR A 493 -28.88 2.17 5.31
CA TYR A 493 -27.73 2.09 4.42
C TYR A 493 -27.54 0.66 3.89
N LEU A 494 -27.71 -0.36 4.73
CA LEU A 494 -27.59 -1.76 4.35
C LEU A 494 -28.74 -2.23 3.44
N GLU A 495 -29.94 -1.68 3.62
CA GLU A 495 -31.14 -1.98 2.80
C GLU A 495 -31.12 -1.26 1.44
N ARG A 496 -30.37 -0.16 1.29
CA ARG A 496 -30.38 0.73 0.12
C ARG A 496 -29.93 0.05 -1.15
N ASP A 497 -28.84 -0.74 -1.07
CA ASP A 497 -28.13 -1.23 -2.24
C ASP A 497 -28.37 -2.73 -2.48
N ASN A 498 -28.49 -3.15 -3.75
CA ASN A 498 -28.57 -4.56 -4.13
C ASN A 498 -27.16 -5.19 -4.16
N ALA A 499 -27.11 -6.53 -4.14
CA ALA A 499 -25.85 -7.26 -4.14
C ALA A 499 -24.97 -6.97 -5.37
N ASN A 500 -25.55 -6.76 -6.52
CA ASN A 500 -24.84 -6.44 -7.79
C ASN A 500 -24.30 -4.99 -7.84
N ASP A 501 -24.84 -4.08 -7.04
CA ASP A 501 -24.44 -2.67 -7.06
C ASP A 501 -23.22 -2.38 -6.15
N ILE A 502 -22.98 -3.25 -5.15
CA ILE A 502 -22.01 -3.02 -4.10
C ILE A 502 -20.60 -3.55 -4.38
N HIS A 503 -20.43 -4.31 -5.47
CA HIS A 503 -19.13 -4.81 -5.87
C HIS A 503 -18.77 -4.38 -7.29
N ASN A 504 -17.48 -4.22 -7.53
CA ASN A 504 -16.98 -3.90 -8.86
C ASN A 504 -15.65 -4.59 -9.13
N GLY A 505 -15.39 -4.88 -10.41
CA GLY A 505 -14.14 -5.46 -10.89
C GLY A 505 -13.22 -4.40 -11.47
N TYR A 506 -11.95 -4.44 -11.08
CA TYR A 506 -10.92 -3.55 -11.56
C TYR A 506 -9.83 -4.36 -12.25
N PHE A 507 -9.93 -4.39 -13.60
CA PHE A 507 -9.11 -5.22 -14.46
C PHE A 507 -8.64 -4.43 -15.67
N SER A 508 -7.66 -4.97 -16.39
CA SER A 508 -7.22 -4.46 -17.67
C SER A 508 -8.38 -4.49 -18.68
N ILE A 509 -8.43 -3.52 -19.57
CA ILE A 509 -9.47 -3.41 -20.61
C ILE A 509 -8.81 -3.50 -21.98
N ASP A 510 -9.34 -4.34 -22.85
CA ASP A 510 -8.90 -4.45 -24.23
C ASP A 510 -9.39 -3.28 -25.11
N LYS A 511 -8.98 -3.27 -26.39
CA LYS A 511 -9.40 -2.26 -27.38
C LYS A 511 -10.91 -2.23 -27.65
N LYS A 512 -11.66 -3.24 -27.18
CA LYS A 512 -13.12 -3.36 -27.31
C LYS A 512 -13.84 -3.05 -25.99
N ASN A 513 -13.15 -2.43 -25.02
CA ASN A 513 -13.64 -2.14 -23.66
C ASN A 513 -14.04 -3.39 -22.84
N LYS A 514 -13.51 -4.57 -23.16
CA LYS A 514 -13.76 -5.79 -22.39
C LYS A 514 -12.67 -5.96 -21.32
N MET A 515 -13.08 -6.34 -20.12
CA MET A 515 -12.15 -6.70 -19.04
C MET A 515 -11.43 -8.00 -19.42
N VAL A 516 -10.11 -7.97 -19.36
CA VAL A 516 -9.26 -9.10 -19.74
C VAL A 516 -8.16 -9.30 -18.69
N ASP A 517 -7.67 -10.53 -18.62
CA ASP A 517 -6.44 -10.77 -17.88
C ASP A 517 -5.31 -9.97 -18.54
N PRO A 518 -4.42 -9.34 -17.74
CA PRO A 518 -3.26 -8.70 -18.30
C PRO A 518 -2.49 -9.75 -19.09
N GLU A 519 -2.50 -9.64 -20.42
CA GLU A 519 -1.71 -10.52 -21.26
C GLU A 519 -0.24 -10.39 -20.84
N THR A 520 0.26 -11.38 -20.14
CA THR A 520 1.66 -11.72 -20.23
C THR A 520 1.85 -12.22 -21.67
N LYS A 521 2.00 -11.31 -22.61
CA LYS A 521 2.59 -11.67 -23.89
C LYS A 521 3.90 -12.32 -23.51
N ARG A 522 3.94 -13.66 -23.56
CA ARG A 522 5.21 -14.39 -23.57
C ARG A 522 5.95 -13.78 -24.72
N ALA A 523 6.81 -12.83 -24.40
CA ALA A 523 7.67 -12.22 -25.39
C ALA A 523 8.32 -13.36 -26.17
N LYS A 524 8.17 -13.37 -27.49
CA LYS A 524 9.05 -14.13 -28.35
C LYS A 524 10.43 -13.73 -27.91
N LYS A 525 11.30 -14.71 -27.68
CA LYS A 525 12.66 -14.56 -27.13
C LYS A 525 13.31 -13.26 -27.62
N GLY A 526 13.13 -12.15 -26.86
CA GLY A 526 13.66 -10.82 -27.21
C GLY A 526 12.72 -9.61 -27.10
N GLU A 527 11.40 -9.78 -26.85
CA GLU A 527 10.44 -8.68 -26.69
C GLU A 527 9.89 -8.67 -25.24
N GLU A 528 9.89 -7.52 -24.58
CA GLU A 528 9.26 -7.35 -23.27
C GLU A 528 7.75 -7.13 -23.47
N ALA A 529 6.95 -7.72 -22.59
CA ALA A 529 5.50 -7.64 -22.62
C ALA A 529 5.03 -6.19 -22.37
N GLU A 530 4.38 -5.58 -23.36
CA GLU A 530 3.55 -4.40 -23.15
C GLU A 530 2.22 -4.82 -22.49
N SER A 531 1.91 -4.26 -21.32
CA SER A 531 0.58 -4.41 -20.74
C SER A 531 -0.32 -3.25 -21.19
N ASP A 532 -1.46 -3.60 -21.77
CA ASP A 532 -2.50 -2.65 -22.22
C ASP A 532 -3.32 -2.07 -21.02
N ASP A 533 -2.72 -1.90 -19.86
CA ASP A 533 -3.34 -1.61 -18.55
C ASP A 533 -3.90 -0.17 -18.38
N ILE A 534 -4.01 0.62 -19.42
CA ILE A 534 -4.20 2.09 -19.31
C ILE A 534 -5.61 2.48 -18.82
N THR A 535 -6.67 1.73 -19.17
CA THR A 535 -8.06 2.21 -19.03
C THR A 535 -8.76 1.81 -17.73
N ALA A 536 -8.55 0.63 -17.19
CA ALA A 536 -9.09 0.22 -15.87
C ALA A 536 -8.47 1.04 -14.73
N TYR A 537 -7.22 1.43 -14.94
CA TYR A 537 -6.44 2.23 -14.02
C TYR A 537 -6.98 3.65 -13.85
N ASP A 538 -7.44 4.27 -14.92
CA ASP A 538 -8.03 5.63 -14.88
C ASP A 538 -9.22 5.72 -13.94
N LEU A 539 -10.09 4.71 -13.91
CA LEU A 539 -11.29 4.70 -13.07
C LEU A 539 -10.95 4.63 -11.58
N ILE A 540 -10.02 3.73 -11.19
CA ILE A 540 -9.61 3.56 -9.79
C ILE A 540 -8.83 4.78 -9.28
N MET A 541 -7.93 5.33 -10.09
CA MET A 541 -7.04 6.40 -9.67
C MET A 541 -7.73 7.76 -9.68
N LYS A 542 -8.60 8.03 -10.65
CA LYS A 542 -9.39 9.27 -10.72
C LYS A 542 -10.51 9.30 -9.67
N ASP A 543 -11.04 8.13 -9.27
CA ASP A 543 -12.20 8.02 -8.40
C ASP A 543 -11.90 7.62 -6.94
N LYS A 544 -10.64 7.69 -6.48
CA LYS A 544 -10.30 7.42 -5.06
C LYS A 544 -11.21 8.15 -4.07
N LYS A 545 -11.52 9.41 -4.35
CA LYS A 545 -12.38 10.24 -3.50
C LYS A 545 -13.84 9.78 -3.52
N ARG A 546 -14.32 9.33 -4.68
CA ARG A 546 -15.68 8.81 -4.84
C ARG A 546 -15.89 7.53 -4.06
N LEU A 547 -14.92 6.60 -4.09
CA LEU A 547 -14.96 5.36 -3.33
C LEU A 547 -15.07 5.57 -1.81
N LEU A 548 -14.61 6.72 -1.29
CA LEU A 548 -14.70 7.06 0.13
C LEU A 548 -16.06 7.66 0.53
N SER A 549 -16.92 8.01 -0.44
CA SER A 549 -18.23 8.56 -0.18
C SER A 549 -19.27 7.48 0.10
N PHE A 550 -20.14 7.70 1.08
CA PHE A 550 -21.29 6.83 1.33
C PHE A 550 -22.34 6.85 0.21
N SER A 551 -22.34 7.87 -0.67
CA SER A 551 -23.21 7.92 -1.83
C SER A 551 -22.81 6.92 -2.93
N GLU A 552 -21.54 6.50 -2.98
CA GLU A 552 -21.05 5.45 -3.88
C GLU A 552 -21.40 4.08 -3.29
N PRO A 553 -22.19 3.23 -3.98
CA PRO A 553 -22.58 1.93 -3.47
C PRO A 553 -21.43 0.93 -3.37
N THR A 554 -20.44 1.02 -4.24
CA THR A 554 -19.30 0.08 -4.26
C THR A 554 -18.57 0.02 -2.93
N ARG A 555 -18.50 -1.18 -2.35
CA ARG A 555 -17.84 -1.51 -1.09
C ARG A 555 -16.85 -2.66 -1.21
N PHE A 556 -17.05 -3.53 -2.20
CA PHE A 556 -16.21 -4.69 -2.47
C PHE A 556 -15.55 -4.58 -3.83
N LEU A 557 -14.24 -4.78 -3.86
CA LEU A 557 -13.42 -4.58 -5.03
C LEU A 557 -12.77 -5.90 -5.42
N PHE A 558 -13.01 -6.35 -6.64
CA PHE A 558 -12.34 -7.53 -7.21
C PHE A 558 -11.21 -7.08 -8.13
N SER A 559 -10.04 -7.65 -7.98
CA SER A 559 -8.90 -7.30 -8.81
C SER A 559 -8.00 -8.48 -9.10
N HIS A 560 -7.43 -8.46 -10.27
CA HIS A 560 -6.30 -9.31 -10.62
C HIS A 560 -4.99 -8.67 -10.15
N SER A 561 -3.90 -9.32 -10.47
CA SER A 561 -2.54 -8.82 -10.21
C SER A 561 -2.24 -7.40 -10.74
N ALA A 562 -3.10 -6.83 -11.60
CA ALA A 562 -2.95 -5.49 -12.18
C ALA A 562 -2.98 -4.34 -11.15
N LEU A 563 -3.66 -4.53 -10.01
CA LEU A 563 -3.52 -3.60 -8.87
C LEU A 563 -2.16 -3.72 -8.15
N LYS A 564 -1.17 -4.39 -8.76
CA LYS A 564 0.10 -4.73 -8.09
C LYS A 564 0.84 -3.53 -7.55
N GLU A 565 0.75 -2.37 -8.20
CA GLU A 565 1.62 -1.26 -7.85
C GLU A 565 0.88 0.08 -8.02
N GLY A 566 0.96 0.96 -7.00
CA GLY A 566 0.45 2.34 -7.08
C GLY A 566 -0.97 2.61 -6.57
N TRP A 567 -1.86 1.59 -6.40
CA TRP A 567 -3.16 1.81 -5.78
C TRP A 567 -3.12 1.50 -4.29
N ASP A 568 -3.61 2.41 -3.50
CA ASP A 568 -3.84 2.29 -2.08
C ASP A 568 -5.04 3.14 -1.68
N ASN A 569 -5.95 2.56 -0.93
CA ASN A 569 -7.08 3.30 -0.38
C ASN A 569 -7.03 3.18 1.15
N PRO A 570 -7.11 4.30 1.89
CA PRO A 570 -7.00 4.27 3.34
C PRO A 570 -8.12 3.47 4.02
N ASN A 571 -9.26 3.33 3.38
CA ASN A 571 -10.44 2.67 3.97
C ASN A 571 -10.59 1.19 3.57
N VAL A 572 -9.55 0.55 3.06
CA VAL A 572 -9.50 -0.91 2.93
C VAL A 572 -9.27 -1.53 4.31
N PHE A 573 -10.22 -2.35 4.76
CA PHE A 573 -10.18 -3.02 6.06
C PHE A 573 -10.15 -4.55 5.96
N GLN A 574 -10.52 -5.12 4.80
CA GLN A 574 -10.43 -6.55 4.54
C GLN A 574 -9.70 -6.80 3.25
N ILE A 575 -8.84 -7.81 3.26
CA ILE A 575 -8.15 -8.33 2.07
C ILE A 575 -8.35 -9.84 2.04
N CYS A 576 -8.82 -10.35 0.92
CA CYS A 576 -8.99 -11.77 0.66
C CYS A 576 -8.25 -12.19 -0.60
N ALA A 577 -7.37 -13.17 -0.50
CA ALA A 577 -6.67 -13.74 -1.64
C ALA A 577 -7.39 -15.03 -2.09
N LEU A 578 -8.16 -14.94 -3.19
CA LEU A 578 -8.83 -16.07 -3.84
C LEU A 578 -7.92 -16.81 -4.82
N LYS A 579 -6.63 -16.57 -4.77
CA LYS A 579 -5.60 -17.19 -5.60
C LYS A 579 -4.51 -17.81 -4.71
N HIS A 580 -3.80 -18.79 -5.23
CA HIS A 580 -2.59 -19.30 -4.58
C HIS A 580 -1.43 -18.30 -4.78
N SER A 581 -0.77 -17.91 -3.73
CA SER A 581 0.41 -17.04 -3.77
C SER A 581 1.51 -17.61 -2.87
N ASP A 582 2.57 -18.14 -3.49
CA ASP A 582 3.67 -18.78 -2.75
C ASP A 582 4.79 -17.80 -2.37
N ALA A 583 4.80 -16.57 -2.91
CA ALA A 583 5.87 -15.61 -2.70
C ALA A 583 5.56 -14.63 -1.57
N THR A 584 6.35 -14.65 -0.49
CA THR A 584 6.25 -13.78 0.69
C THR A 584 6.25 -12.29 0.32
N ILE A 585 7.13 -11.87 -0.61
CA ILE A 585 7.20 -10.47 -1.07
C ILE A 585 5.89 -10.02 -1.70
N ARG A 586 5.25 -10.88 -2.50
CA ARG A 586 3.97 -10.55 -3.16
C ARG A 586 2.85 -10.37 -2.13
N ARG A 587 2.79 -11.23 -1.11
CA ARG A 587 1.81 -11.12 -0.02
C ARG A 587 1.98 -9.81 0.75
N ARG A 588 3.22 -9.44 1.07
CA ARG A 588 3.50 -8.15 1.74
C ARG A 588 3.02 -6.96 0.91
N GLN A 589 3.24 -6.98 -0.39
CA GLN A 589 2.74 -5.95 -1.30
C GLN A 589 1.20 -5.90 -1.35
N GLU A 590 0.53 -7.06 -1.34
CA GLU A 590 -0.93 -7.15 -1.32
C GLU A 590 -1.51 -6.63 0.00
N VAL A 591 -0.96 -7.06 1.14
CA VAL A 591 -1.36 -6.57 2.47
C VAL A 591 -1.05 -5.08 2.65
N GLY A 592 0.10 -4.63 2.14
CA GLY A 592 0.53 -3.24 2.19
C GLY A 592 -0.50 -2.24 1.65
N ARG A 593 -1.37 -2.66 0.72
CA ARG A 593 -2.44 -1.80 0.15
C ARG A 593 -3.52 -1.41 1.16
N GLY A 594 -3.71 -2.22 2.19
CA GLY A 594 -4.65 -1.94 3.28
C GLY A 594 -4.02 -1.29 4.52
N MET A 595 -2.70 -1.10 4.56
CA MET A 595 -1.98 -0.67 5.76
C MET A 595 -2.19 0.78 6.16
N ARG A 596 -2.64 1.66 5.25
CA ARG A 596 -2.87 3.07 5.57
C ARG A 596 -3.95 3.25 6.63
N LEU A 597 -3.73 4.17 7.57
CA LEU A 597 -4.76 4.57 8.52
C LEU A 597 -5.95 5.18 7.78
N CYS A 598 -7.16 4.84 8.23
CA CYS A 598 -8.39 5.27 7.58
C CYS A 598 -8.65 6.77 7.71
N VAL A 599 -9.54 7.24 6.85
CA VAL A 599 -10.09 8.59 6.89
C VAL A 599 -11.61 8.55 7.03
N ASN A 600 -12.18 9.54 7.69
CA ASN A 600 -13.62 9.72 7.76
C ASN A 600 -14.17 10.44 6.52
N GLU A 601 -15.49 10.64 6.44
CA GLU A 601 -16.20 11.34 5.36
C GLU A 601 -15.74 12.80 5.17
N HIS A 602 -15.12 13.42 6.18
CA HIS A 602 -14.55 14.76 6.10
C HIS A 602 -13.08 14.78 5.62
N GLY A 603 -12.49 13.61 5.34
CA GLY A 603 -11.10 13.49 4.90
C GLY A 603 -10.08 13.57 6.03
N ILE A 604 -10.52 13.52 7.29
CA ILE A 604 -9.65 13.53 8.47
C ILE A 604 -9.10 12.13 8.69
N ARG A 605 -7.77 12.02 8.76
CA ARG A 605 -7.07 10.77 9.08
C ARG A 605 -7.24 10.45 10.56
N LEU A 606 -7.62 9.21 10.87
CA LEU A 606 -7.78 8.73 12.23
C LEU A 606 -6.47 8.15 12.77
N ASP A 607 -5.53 9.03 13.01
CA ASP A 607 -4.22 8.78 13.59
C ASP A 607 -4.22 8.97 15.12
N TYR A 608 -3.03 8.88 15.75
CA TYR A 608 -2.88 9.03 17.19
C TYR A 608 -3.32 10.40 17.70
N GLU A 609 -3.10 11.48 16.94
CA GLU A 609 -3.56 12.82 17.32
C GLU A 609 -5.08 12.94 17.35
N ALA A 610 -5.76 12.22 16.42
CA ALA A 610 -7.21 12.27 16.29
C ALA A 610 -7.94 11.38 17.32
N ILE A 611 -7.42 10.19 17.61
CA ILE A 611 -8.12 9.18 18.42
C ILE A 611 -7.26 8.49 19.50
N GLY A 612 -6.07 8.97 19.77
CA GLY A 612 -5.19 8.48 20.83
C GLY A 612 -4.90 6.97 20.75
N GLU A 613 -4.98 6.28 21.89
CA GLU A 613 -4.72 4.84 22.00
C GLU A 613 -5.64 3.96 21.13
N ALA A 614 -6.84 4.43 20.78
CA ALA A 614 -7.81 3.70 19.98
C ALA A 614 -7.42 3.49 18.51
N VAL A 615 -6.25 3.98 18.06
CA VAL A 615 -5.80 3.84 16.67
C VAL A 615 -5.88 2.40 16.19
N HIS A 616 -5.34 1.44 16.93
CA HIS A 616 -5.32 0.03 16.54
C HIS A 616 -6.64 -0.72 16.77
N GLU A 617 -7.58 -0.14 17.50
CA GLU A 617 -8.95 -0.67 17.61
C GLU A 617 -9.77 -0.32 16.37
N VAL A 618 -9.70 0.95 15.95
CA VAL A 618 -10.36 1.46 14.75
C VAL A 618 -9.66 0.93 13.50
N ASN A 619 -8.35 1.08 13.42
CA ASN A 619 -7.53 0.73 12.27
C ASN A 619 -7.03 -0.72 12.36
N LYS A 620 -7.93 -1.66 12.09
CA LYS A 620 -7.65 -3.10 12.08
C LYS A 620 -7.88 -3.63 10.67
N LEU A 621 -6.84 -4.13 10.02
CA LEU A 621 -6.89 -4.77 8.71
C LEU A 621 -7.05 -6.28 8.90
N THR A 622 -8.13 -6.85 8.41
CA THR A 622 -8.37 -8.30 8.44
C THR A 622 -7.92 -8.92 7.12
N VAL A 623 -7.00 -9.87 7.19
CA VAL A 623 -6.53 -10.66 6.05
C VAL A 623 -7.15 -12.05 6.14
N ILE A 624 -7.96 -12.42 5.14
CA ILE A 624 -8.52 -13.75 4.99
C ILE A 624 -7.55 -14.56 4.14
N ALA A 625 -6.79 -15.44 4.81
CA ALA A 625 -5.74 -16.22 4.21
C ALA A 625 -6.24 -17.56 3.66
N SER A 626 -5.60 -18.02 2.57
CA SER A 626 -5.79 -19.36 2.02
C SER A 626 -4.94 -20.43 2.73
N GLU A 627 -4.08 -20.02 3.65
CA GLU A 627 -3.17 -20.85 4.43
C GLU A 627 -3.50 -20.76 5.92
N SER A 628 -2.94 -21.66 6.72
CA SER A 628 -3.11 -21.61 8.16
C SER A 628 -2.54 -20.30 8.74
N TYR A 629 -3.17 -19.81 9.80
CA TYR A 629 -2.67 -18.67 10.57
C TYR A 629 -1.18 -18.78 10.93
N GLU A 630 -0.75 -19.99 11.33
CA GLU A 630 0.64 -20.24 11.70
C GLU A 630 1.62 -20.01 10.56
N SER A 631 1.28 -20.45 9.35
CA SER A 631 2.14 -20.29 8.17
C SER A 631 2.31 -18.82 7.80
N PHE A 632 1.21 -18.08 7.82
CA PHE A 632 1.23 -16.63 7.57
C PHE A 632 1.98 -15.86 8.67
N ALA A 633 1.73 -16.19 9.93
CA ALA A 633 2.38 -15.55 11.07
C ALA A 633 3.89 -15.83 11.11
N LYS A 634 4.32 -17.06 10.82
CA LYS A 634 5.75 -17.41 10.70
C LYS A 634 6.45 -16.59 9.60
N GLY A 635 5.79 -16.39 8.46
CA GLY A 635 6.32 -15.54 7.40
C GLY A 635 6.57 -14.10 7.86
N LEU A 636 5.59 -13.47 8.51
CA LEU A 636 5.74 -12.12 9.07
C LEU A 636 6.79 -12.06 10.19
N GLN A 637 6.82 -13.04 11.09
CA GLN A 637 7.80 -13.07 12.17
C GLN A 637 9.24 -13.22 11.67
N SER A 638 9.46 -14.01 10.62
CA SER A 638 10.79 -14.17 10.02
C SER A 638 11.29 -12.86 9.40
N GLU A 639 10.40 -12.07 8.79
CA GLU A 639 10.74 -10.74 8.26
C GLU A 639 11.08 -9.74 9.37
N ILE A 640 10.29 -9.72 10.45
CA ILE A 640 10.56 -8.88 11.62
C ILE A 640 11.91 -9.27 12.25
N ALA A 641 12.18 -10.56 12.40
CA ALA A 641 13.45 -11.06 12.94
C ALA A 641 14.64 -10.68 12.04
N SER A 642 14.44 -10.68 10.70
CA SER A 642 15.46 -10.22 9.77
C SER A 642 15.74 -8.72 9.90
N ALA A 643 14.69 -7.90 9.99
CA ALA A 643 14.81 -6.46 10.18
C ALA A 643 15.47 -6.09 11.53
N LEU A 644 15.27 -6.91 12.58
CA LEU A 644 15.89 -6.70 13.88
C LEU A 644 17.40 -6.99 13.87
N LYS A 645 17.90 -7.84 12.97
CA LYS A 645 19.36 -8.13 12.88
C LYS A 645 20.18 -6.91 12.48
N ASP A 646 19.58 -5.98 11.74
CA ASP A 646 20.24 -4.76 11.27
C ASP A 646 20.19 -3.62 12.30
N ARG A 647 19.60 -3.86 13.47
CA ARG A 647 19.56 -2.88 14.57
C ARG A 647 20.82 -3.00 15.44
N PRO A 648 21.32 -1.88 15.97
CA PRO A 648 22.37 -1.92 16.97
C PRO A 648 21.94 -2.81 18.15
N GLN A 649 22.74 -3.84 18.43
CA GLN A 649 22.46 -4.82 19.51
C GLN A 649 23.18 -4.47 20.80
N LYS A 650 24.04 -3.43 20.75
CA LYS A 650 24.86 -2.98 21.88
C LYS A 650 24.52 -1.54 22.23
N VAL A 651 24.45 -1.26 23.53
CA VAL A 651 24.22 0.09 24.06
C VAL A 651 25.55 0.70 24.54
N GLU A 652 26.49 0.82 23.58
CA GLU A 652 27.78 1.42 23.81
C GLU A 652 27.68 2.95 24.15
N VAL A 653 28.70 3.54 24.69
CA VAL A 653 28.76 4.99 24.96
C VAL A 653 28.48 5.80 23.66
N ASN A 654 29.07 5.37 22.54
CA ASN A 654 28.85 6.04 21.27
C ASN A 654 27.40 5.94 20.76
N PHE A 655 26.69 4.86 21.10
CA PHE A 655 25.27 4.70 20.78
C PHE A 655 24.38 5.70 21.54
N LEU A 656 24.78 6.06 22.75
CA LEU A 656 24.06 7.01 23.63
C LEU A 656 24.39 8.47 23.28
N LEU A 657 25.58 8.75 22.76
CA LEU A 657 26.05 10.09 22.44
C LEU A 657 25.16 10.80 21.42
N GLY A 658 24.81 12.05 21.74
CA GLY A 658 24.00 12.89 20.85
C GLY A 658 22.52 12.55 20.79
N LYS A 659 22.04 11.47 21.45
CA LYS A 659 20.61 11.16 21.54
C LYS A 659 19.83 12.26 22.23
N LEU A 660 18.62 12.49 21.76
CA LEU A 660 17.69 13.45 22.34
C LEU A 660 16.86 12.74 23.40
N ILE A 661 16.94 13.18 24.61
CA ILE A 661 16.11 12.71 25.74
C ILE A 661 15.27 13.84 26.31
N LYS A 662 14.14 13.48 26.91
CA LYS A 662 13.22 14.42 27.56
C LYS A 662 13.30 14.20 29.08
N ASP A 663 13.35 15.30 29.83
CA ASP A 663 13.18 15.25 31.29
C ASP A 663 11.69 15.06 31.65
N GLU A 664 11.40 14.87 32.92
CA GLU A 664 10.03 14.72 33.45
C GLU A 664 9.15 15.93 33.18
N LYS A 665 9.74 17.09 32.88
CA LYS A 665 9.04 18.35 32.55
C LYS A 665 8.83 18.51 31.01
N GLY A 666 9.34 17.56 30.22
CA GLY A 666 9.24 17.57 28.75
C GLY A 666 10.32 18.41 28.07
N ASN A 667 11.32 18.93 28.77
CA ASN A 667 12.44 19.65 28.15
C ASN A 667 13.34 18.67 27.41
N GLU A 668 13.71 19.00 26.19
CA GLU A 668 14.57 18.19 25.34
C GLU A 668 16.03 18.62 25.51
N PHE A 669 16.90 17.65 25.70
CA PHE A 669 18.36 17.88 25.73
C PHE A 669 19.09 16.72 25.03
N ARG A 670 20.27 17.01 24.51
CA ARG A 670 21.14 16.02 23.87
C ARG A 670 22.12 15.48 24.86
N ILE A 671 22.30 14.17 24.86
CA ILE A 671 23.29 13.47 25.70
C ILE A 671 24.68 13.85 25.22
N ASP A 672 25.49 14.46 26.07
CA ASP A 672 26.92 14.68 25.85
C ASP A 672 27.74 13.43 26.18
N GLU A 673 29.06 13.46 25.94
CA GLU A 673 29.94 12.31 26.16
C GLU A 673 30.02 11.90 27.64
N GLU A 674 30.00 12.86 28.56
CA GLU A 674 30.04 12.58 29.99
C GLU A 674 28.74 11.94 30.49
N GLN A 675 27.61 12.44 29.99
CA GLN A 675 26.28 11.90 30.28
C GLN A 675 26.13 10.50 29.67
N ALA A 676 26.62 10.27 28.44
CA ALA A 676 26.59 8.96 27.79
C ALA A 676 27.38 7.92 28.59
N LYS A 677 28.59 8.27 29.10
CA LYS A 677 29.40 7.40 29.97
C LYS A 677 28.69 7.10 31.30
N LYS A 678 28.06 8.11 31.91
CA LYS A 678 27.30 7.94 33.17
C LYS A 678 26.07 7.02 32.94
N LEU A 679 25.37 7.21 31.86
CA LEU A 679 24.19 6.41 31.52
C LEU A 679 24.55 4.96 31.21
N ASN A 680 25.57 4.71 30.38
CA ASN A 680 26.06 3.35 30.10
C ASN A 680 26.45 2.62 31.38
N LYS A 681 27.23 3.28 32.27
CA LYS A 681 27.57 2.73 33.58
C LYS A 681 26.34 2.47 34.47
N HIS A 682 25.29 3.29 34.36
CA HIS A 682 24.04 3.09 35.09
C HIS A 682 23.27 1.88 34.55
N LEU A 683 23.20 1.73 33.25
CA LEU A 683 22.55 0.56 32.60
C LEU A 683 23.25 -0.74 32.98
N TYR A 684 24.59 -0.75 32.97
CA TYR A 684 25.39 -1.89 33.42
C TYR A 684 25.16 -2.25 34.92
N LYS A 685 25.17 -1.25 35.81
CA LYS A 685 24.95 -1.48 37.24
C LYS A 685 23.56 -2.01 37.60
N ASN A 686 22.58 -1.83 36.72
CA ASN A 686 21.22 -2.31 36.93
C ASN A 686 20.92 -3.55 36.11
N ASP A 687 21.96 -4.24 35.63
CA ASP A 687 21.84 -5.46 34.81
C ASP A 687 20.96 -5.31 33.54
N ILE A 688 20.81 -4.08 33.03
CA ILE A 688 20.09 -3.78 31.80
C ILE A 688 20.94 -4.13 30.61
N ILE A 689 22.27 -3.94 30.72
CA ILE A 689 23.26 -4.40 29.73
C ILE A 689 24.32 -5.27 30.42
N ASP A 690 24.89 -6.22 29.64
CA ASP A 690 25.98 -7.09 30.07
C ASP A 690 27.37 -6.44 29.90
N ASP A 691 28.44 -7.19 30.23
CA ASP A 691 29.86 -6.75 30.08
C ASP A 691 30.24 -6.46 28.60
N ASP A 692 29.48 -6.93 27.63
CA ASP A 692 29.65 -6.69 26.21
C ASP A 692 28.74 -5.56 25.65
N ASP A 693 28.12 -4.76 26.56
CA ASP A 693 27.12 -3.73 26.26
C ASP A 693 25.84 -4.26 25.58
N LYS A 694 25.57 -5.56 25.63
CA LYS A 694 24.33 -6.16 25.07
C LYS A 694 23.19 -6.05 26.06
N ILE A 695 21.99 -5.82 25.56
CA ILE A 695 20.76 -5.80 26.37
C ILE A 695 20.52 -7.19 26.95
N THR A 696 20.31 -7.27 28.25
CA THR A 696 19.98 -8.50 28.99
C THR A 696 18.48 -8.81 28.92
N GLU A 697 18.05 -9.92 29.54
CA GLU A 697 16.62 -10.24 29.68
C GLU A 697 15.86 -9.24 30.57
N ILE A 698 16.56 -8.50 31.44
CA ILE A 698 16.02 -7.44 32.30
C ILE A 698 15.86 -6.12 31.53
N GLY A 699 16.72 -5.86 30.57
CA GLY A 699 16.71 -4.68 29.69
C GLY A 699 15.75 -4.80 28.54
#